data_c59a92d647b293165366332d3975c8f7
#
_entry.id   c59a92d647b293165366332d3975c8f7
#
_cell.length_a   1.000
_cell.length_b   1.000
_cell.length_c   1.000
_cell.angle_alpha   90.00
_cell.angle_beta   90.00
_cell.angle_gamma   90.00
#
_symmetry.space_group_name_H-M   'P 1'
#
loop_
_entity.id
_entity.type
_entity.pdbx_description
1 polymer ?
#
loop_
_entity_poly.entity_id
_entity_poly.type
_entity_poly.pdbx_seq_one_letter_code
_entity_poly.pdbx_strand_id
1 'polypeptide(L)'
;MSFTRASLFASISLLALPVAAPALAQNPTTVEEVIITATRRDTTVQDAPINIAAIGGDIIEAQGFSNLADIAAYVPGIHLVDQGGRDGNRIIVRGLNADPIGSSEGVGNGTGGMVATYLGEVPIVLDLKLNDMERVEILLGPQGTLYGAGTMAGAVRYIPKRPSFAGPELILRGETYGYKEADSASYDVGLTFNMPLSDSFAVRGSIDYLDDSGFIDYAYVVREIGVSNPDALTNPADIAANTKRVEDANTEETLSGRLGFRWQPIEAIDANLTWYFQNQKVGARQISSARVKTMPAPVGDYESALRVLEPNDRDNNLVALEVTADLGFATLTSATGLSKYKETGQRDQTDLLIGLEYSYELFPSFTAFTREDAEEESLNQEIRLVSKGDGPLSWIVGGFYNKSEGDAESREFTPGYAAFNGGVRPDNLEYYSVDRVKLTETAFFGEISYRFTDAWQVTLGARKYAYDLETSSAVDFPLYNSVFGGAGPDDITLNFEDGGQDDDGWLFKFNTSYDLTDDLLIYATISEGYRIGNSNGVAACPNPLPNNQIACGLPNEMAYFPDKTKNYELGIHSQWLDRRLTINGAIFLVEWSDPQVASATENGLIPITKNGEAAESVGAELDFRFKLTPDLTIRGNYSYARAELTETTLNLIPSIRPGDPAGSFFQNTIKYENGEAGDRLPGAPENQGSLYIEYSAPPIAGLNVDFAYGISAVGDVLTRTGGKGGGITLDGYTIADLSVKVSNDGWDATVYISNLWNTYAETGARSTPRHNQVVPDINGDPVYARSFYTSVLPPRTVGFRLTKRFGG
;
A
#
# COMPACT_ATOMS: atom_id res chain seq x y z
N MET A 1 5.15 -29.24 -26.49
CA MET A 1 6.53 -29.07 -27.01
C MET A 1 7.02 -27.74 -26.48
N SER A 2 7.89 -27.84 -25.52
CA SER A 2 8.46 -26.74 -24.75
C SER A 2 9.41 -25.89 -25.59
N PHE A 3 9.28 -24.59 -25.50
CA PHE A 3 10.38 -23.69 -25.83
C PHE A 3 10.69 -22.81 -24.62
N THR A 4 11.70 -23.24 -23.94
CA THR A 4 12.51 -22.48 -22.98
C THR A 4 13.05 -21.24 -23.68
N ARG A 5 12.73 -20.05 -23.19
CA ARG A 5 13.46 -18.82 -23.49
C ARG A 5 14.32 -18.46 -22.28
N ALA A 6 15.54 -18.98 -22.33
CA ALA A 6 16.61 -18.52 -21.48
C ALA A 6 17.46 -17.50 -22.23
N SER A 7 17.93 -16.51 -21.46
CA SER A 7 19.12 -15.69 -21.68
C SER A 7 19.17 -14.72 -22.85
N LEU A 8 19.07 -13.44 -22.53
CA LEU A 8 19.80 -12.38 -23.22
C LEU A 8 20.57 -11.55 -22.17
N PHE A 9 21.75 -12.00 -21.81
CA PHE A 9 22.78 -11.09 -21.31
C PHE A 9 23.39 -10.38 -22.52
N ALA A 10 22.97 -9.13 -22.74
CA ALA A 10 23.59 -8.28 -23.74
C ALA A 10 24.95 -7.81 -23.23
N SER A 11 25.98 -8.21 -23.92
CA SER A 11 27.36 -7.77 -23.68
C SER A 11 27.50 -6.28 -23.99
N ILE A 12 27.64 -5.44 -22.95
CA ILE A 12 27.99 -4.03 -23.08
C ILE A 12 29.51 -3.98 -23.26
N SER A 13 29.95 -3.70 -24.49
CA SER A 13 31.35 -3.40 -24.78
C SER A 13 31.69 -2.01 -24.26
N LEU A 14 32.43 -1.91 -23.16
CA LEU A 14 33.01 -0.66 -22.68
C LEU A 14 34.02 -0.12 -23.67
N LEU A 15 33.70 1.02 -24.30
CA LEU A 15 34.68 1.83 -25.00
C LEU A 15 35.55 2.57 -23.95
N ALA A 16 36.77 2.09 -23.76
CA ALA A 16 37.78 2.76 -22.93
C ALA A 16 38.38 3.93 -23.71
N LEU A 17 38.10 5.16 -23.31
CA LEU A 17 38.84 6.35 -23.68
C LEU A 17 39.85 6.67 -22.57
N PRO A 18 41.16 6.85 -22.88
CA PRO A 18 42.11 7.25 -21.85
C PRO A 18 42.00 8.76 -21.60
N VAL A 19 41.47 9.18 -20.49
CA VAL A 19 41.62 10.55 -19.98
C VAL A 19 42.70 10.55 -18.92
N ALA A 20 43.83 11.13 -19.23
CA ALA A 20 44.88 11.42 -18.24
C ALA A 20 44.43 12.63 -17.41
N ALA A 21 43.99 12.40 -16.17
CA ALA A 21 43.71 13.43 -15.18
C ALA A 21 44.92 13.63 -14.26
N PRO A 22 45.20 14.87 -13.80
CA PRO A 22 46.21 15.12 -12.78
C PRO A 22 45.70 14.61 -11.46
N ALA A 23 46.47 13.78 -10.79
CA ALA A 23 46.17 13.25 -9.46
C ALA A 23 46.23 14.39 -8.42
N LEU A 24 45.05 14.87 -8.02
CA LEU A 24 44.86 15.47 -6.71
C LEU A 24 44.44 14.33 -5.78
N ALA A 25 45.23 14.07 -4.77
CA ALA A 25 44.94 13.09 -3.74
C ALA A 25 43.71 13.61 -2.94
N GLN A 26 42.51 13.29 -3.38
CA GLN A 26 41.31 13.36 -2.53
C GLN A 26 41.20 12.05 -1.79
N ASN A 27 40.98 12.14 -0.46
CA ASN A 27 40.65 10.97 0.35
C ASN A 27 39.45 10.24 -0.27
N PRO A 28 39.50 8.89 -0.36
CA PRO A 28 38.36 8.13 -0.87
C PRO A 28 37.16 8.47 -0.01
N THR A 29 36.14 9.04 -0.62
CA THR A 29 34.90 9.33 0.08
C THR A 29 34.21 8.02 0.40
N THR A 30 33.98 7.75 1.67
CA THR A 30 33.23 6.59 2.18
C THR A 30 31.76 6.65 1.76
N VAL A 31 31.07 5.52 1.82
CA VAL A 31 29.61 5.48 1.79
C VAL A 31 29.08 6.19 3.03
N GLU A 32 28.14 7.10 2.86
CA GLU A 32 27.51 7.82 3.97
C GLU A 32 26.68 6.86 4.82
N GLU A 33 26.90 6.87 6.13
CA GLU A 33 26.15 6.05 7.07
C GLU A 33 24.81 6.74 7.40
N VAL A 34 23.71 5.99 7.26
CA VAL A 34 22.37 6.48 7.60
C VAL A 34 22.08 6.11 9.06
N ILE A 35 21.80 7.13 9.87
CA ILE A 35 21.31 6.92 11.24
C ILE A 35 19.83 6.52 11.18
N ILE A 36 19.46 5.51 11.93
CA ILE A 36 18.09 5.01 12.08
C ILE A 36 17.65 5.05 13.54
N THR A 37 16.32 5.10 13.72
CA THR A 37 15.67 5.06 15.04
C THR A 37 14.67 3.91 15.19
N ALA A 38 14.67 3.01 14.23
CA ALA A 38 13.73 1.88 14.17
C ALA A 38 13.83 0.92 15.36
N THR A 39 15.01 0.78 15.97
CA THR A 39 15.21 0.00 17.19
C THR A 39 14.86 0.75 18.48
N ARG A 40 14.19 1.91 18.38
CA ARG A 40 13.94 2.85 19.49
C ARG A 40 15.21 3.42 20.12
N ARG A 41 16.34 3.31 19.40
CA ARG A 41 17.65 3.86 19.73
C ARG A 41 18.27 4.43 18.47
N ASP A 42 19.07 5.48 18.62
CA ASP A 42 19.89 5.97 17.52
C ASP A 42 21.01 4.97 17.26
N THR A 43 21.06 4.45 16.03
CA THR A 43 22.10 3.53 15.57
C THR A 43 22.28 3.70 14.06
N THR A 44 23.36 3.16 13.49
CA THR A 44 23.51 3.11 12.03
C THR A 44 22.85 1.85 11.48
N VAL A 45 22.56 1.82 10.18
CA VAL A 45 22.07 0.60 9.51
C VAL A 45 23.10 -0.53 9.68
N GLN A 46 24.39 -0.22 9.69
CA GLN A 46 25.45 -1.22 9.77
C GLN A 46 25.60 -1.84 11.16
N ASP A 47 25.25 -1.08 12.22
CA ASP A 47 25.34 -1.55 13.60
C ASP A 47 24.02 -2.15 14.12
N ALA A 48 22.93 -2.01 13.38
CA ALA A 48 21.63 -2.53 13.79
C ALA A 48 21.49 -4.03 13.45
N PRO A 49 21.37 -4.93 14.43
CA PRO A 49 21.27 -6.37 14.16
C PRO A 49 19.87 -6.81 13.71
N ILE A 50 19.34 -6.15 12.70
CA ILE A 50 18.02 -6.40 12.07
C ILE A 50 18.10 -6.10 10.59
N ASN A 51 17.23 -6.69 9.80
CA ASN A 51 17.11 -6.35 8.39
C ASN A 51 16.30 -5.06 8.23
N ILE A 52 16.96 -4.01 7.80
CA ILE A 52 16.38 -2.68 7.63
C ILE A 52 16.99 -1.96 6.43
N ALA A 53 16.14 -1.32 5.65
CA ALA A 53 16.56 -0.36 4.65
C ALA A 53 16.21 1.07 5.12
N ALA A 54 17.10 2.02 4.84
CA ALA A 54 16.86 3.42 5.16
C ALA A 54 17.24 4.30 3.96
N ILE A 55 16.30 5.14 3.55
CA ILE A 55 16.46 6.08 2.43
C ILE A 55 16.45 7.50 3.00
N GLY A 56 17.59 8.19 2.90
CA GLY A 56 17.72 9.58 3.37
C GLY A 56 16.91 10.56 2.54
N GLY A 57 16.49 11.66 3.17
CA GLY A 57 15.72 12.72 2.52
C GLY A 57 16.42 13.33 1.31
N ASP A 58 17.76 13.43 1.34
CA ASP A 58 18.55 13.94 0.21
C ASP A 58 18.43 13.02 -1.02
N ILE A 59 18.32 11.71 -0.82
CA ILE A 59 18.09 10.74 -1.89
C ILE A 59 16.65 10.88 -2.40
N ILE A 60 15.66 10.98 -1.50
CA ILE A 60 14.25 11.19 -1.85
C ILE A 60 14.12 12.45 -2.72
N GLU A 61 14.70 13.57 -2.29
CA GLU A 61 14.67 14.81 -3.05
C GLU A 61 15.44 14.72 -4.38
N ALA A 62 16.64 14.12 -4.39
CA ALA A 62 17.48 14.03 -5.57
C ALA A 62 16.86 13.13 -6.67
N GLN A 63 16.18 12.06 -6.27
CA GLN A 63 15.52 11.12 -7.17
C GLN A 63 14.10 11.59 -7.52
N GLY A 64 13.54 12.46 -6.70
CA GLY A 64 12.17 12.90 -6.84
C GLY A 64 11.14 11.85 -6.49
N PHE A 65 11.45 11.03 -5.51
CA PHE A 65 10.47 10.12 -4.95
C PHE A 65 9.36 10.90 -4.28
N SER A 66 8.13 10.69 -4.72
CA SER A 66 6.95 11.41 -4.26
C SER A 66 6.09 10.59 -3.30
N ASN A 67 6.22 9.28 -3.33
CA ASN A 67 5.45 8.34 -2.54
C ASN A 67 6.26 7.06 -2.23
N LEU A 68 5.66 6.12 -1.50
CA LEU A 68 6.32 4.87 -1.14
C LEU A 68 6.56 3.94 -2.35
N ALA A 69 5.74 4.02 -3.40
CA ALA A 69 5.92 3.19 -4.58
C ALA A 69 7.27 3.47 -5.27
N ASP A 70 7.65 4.73 -5.32
CA ASP A 70 8.95 5.14 -5.89
C ASP A 70 10.12 4.56 -5.09
N ILE A 71 10.00 4.50 -3.77
CA ILE A 71 11.03 3.95 -2.87
C ILE A 71 11.07 2.42 -2.94
N ALA A 72 9.92 1.77 -3.00
CA ALA A 72 9.80 0.31 -2.92
C ALA A 72 10.59 -0.41 -4.02
N ALA A 73 10.71 0.21 -5.21
CA ALA A 73 11.50 -0.34 -6.31
C ALA A 73 13.00 -0.47 -5.98
N TYR A 74 13.49 0.28 -4.97
CA TYR A 74 14.92 0.34 -4.59
C TYR A 74 15.23 -0.32 -3.25
N VAL A 75 14.25 -1.01 -2.63
CA VAL A 75 14.41 -1.72 -1.36
C VAL A 75 14.14 -3.20 -1.58
N PRO A 76 15.05 -4.13 -1.14
CA PRO A 76 14.80 -5.55 -1.29
C PRO A 76 13.62 -6.01 -0.42
N GLY A 77 12.93 -7.06 -0.84
CA GLY A 77 11.90 -7.73 -0.04
C GLY A 77 10.56 -7.00 0.12
N ILE A 78 10.43 -5.76 -0.37
CA ILE A 78 9.17 -5.03 -0.40
C ILE A 78 8.63 -4.96 -1.83
N HIS A 79 7.36 -5.23 -1.99
CA HIS A 79 6.62 -5.04 -3.23
C HIS A 79 5.37 -4.20 -2.95
N LEU A 80 5.15 -3.20 -3.78
CA LEU A 80 3.97 -2.37 -3.70
C LEU A 80 3.07 -2.66 -4.89
N VAL A 81 1.81 -2.97 -4.60
CA VAL A 81 0.79 -3.11 -5.65
C VAL A 81 0.27 -1.71 -5.97
N ASP A 82 0.84 -1.09 -6.99
CA ASP A 82 0.42 0.25 -7.44
C ASP A 82 -0.95 0.16 -8.11
N GLN A 83 -1.93 0.81 -7.53
CA GLN A 83 -3.31 0.90 -8.01
C GLN A 83 -3.73 2.35 -8.29
N GLY A 84 -2.77 3.28 -8.20
CA GLY A 84 -3.01 4.72 -8.34
C GLY A 84 -3.58 5.35 -7.07
N GLY A 85 -3.84 6.65 -7.16
CA GLY A 85 -4.27 7.45 -6.01
C GLY A 85 -5.67 7.10 -5.47
N ARG A 86 -6.53 6.46 -6.28
CA ARG A 86 -7.90 6.13 -5.84
C ARG A 86 -7.95 4.97 -4.86
N ASP A 87 -7.16 3.97 -5.06
CA ASP A 87 -7.11 2.79 -4.18
C ASP A 87 -5.84 2.85 -3.32
N GLY A 88 -5.92 2.40 -2.07
CA GLY A 88 -4.74 2.31 -1.22
C GLY A 88 -3.72 1.32 -1.78
N ASN A 89 -2.47 1.73 -1.86
CA ASN A 89 -1.40 0.88 -2.36
C ASN A 89 -1.02 -0.18 -1.33
N ARG A 90 -1.22 -1.45 -1.67
CA ARG A 90 -0.92 -2.56 -0.76
C ARG A 90 0.58 -2.79 -0.65
N ILE A 91 1.09 -2.76 0.58
CA ILE A 91 2.48 -3.03 0.88
C ILE A 91 2.63 -4.52 1.21
N ILE A 92 3.45 -5.23 0.45
CA ILE A 92 3.73 -6.66 0.64
C ILE A 92 5.22 -6.81 0.93
N VAL A 93 5.54 -7.42 2.05
CA VAL A 93 6.91 -7.72 2.45
C VAL A 93 7.11 -9.24 2.48
N ARG A 94 8.19 -9.72 1.88
CA ARG A 94 8.55 -11.15 1.84
C ARG A 94 7.44 -12.05 1.25
N GLY A 95 6.59 -11.51 0.38
CA GLY A 95 5.50 -12.27 -0.23
C GLY A 95 4.31 -12.60 0.69
N LEU A 96 4.30 -12.10 1.93
CA LEU A 96 3.23 -12.37 2.89
C LEU A 96 1.98 -11.54 2.53
N ASN A 97 1.10 -12.16 1.78
CA ASN A 97 -0.22 -11.63 1.44
C ASN A 97 -1.13 -12.79 1.03
N ALA A 98 -2.33 -12.86 1.55
CA ALA A 98 -3.32 -13.88 1.21
C ALA A 98 -4.55 -13.31 0.49
N ASP A 99 -4.62 -11.99 0.33
CA ASP A 99 -5.73 -11.32 -0.33
C ASP A 99 -5.50 -11.18 -1.83
N PRO A 100 -6.56 -11.24 -2.64
CA PRO A 100 -6.49 -10.89 -4.06
C PRO A 100 -5.94 -9.49 -4.26
N ILE A 101 -5.19 -9.26 -5.32
CA ILE A 101 -4.68 -7.94 -5.69
C ILE A 101 -5.50 -7.34 -6.82
N GLY A 102 -5.83 -6.06 -6.71
CA GLY A 102 -6.58 -5.30 -7.73
C GLY A 102 -8.10 -5.33 -7.59
N SER A 103 -8.63 -5.74 -6.44
CA SER A 103 -10.07 -5.66 -6.15
C SER A 103 -10.31 -5.05 -4.77
N SER A 104 -10.33 -3.74 -4.67
CA SER A 104 -10.88 -3.07 -3.51
C SER A 104 -12.39 -2.94 -3.68
N GLU A 105 -13.18 -3.62 -2.84
CA GLU A 105 -14.64 -3.61 -2.86
C GLU A 105 -15.21 -2.79 -1.68
N GLY A 106 -14.39 -2.03 -0.97
CA GLY A 106 -14.81 -1.25 0.17
C GLY A 106 -14.03 0.04 0.31
N VAL A 107 -14.59 0.97 1.03
CA VAL A 107 -13.91 2.15 1.58
C VAL A 107 -13.56 1.88 3.05
N GLY A 108 -12.57 2.59 3.53
CA GLY A 108 -12.09 2.46 4.91
C GLY A 108 -10.89 1.50 5.02
N ASN A 109 -10.19 1.70 6.10
CA ASN A 109 -9.02 0.90 6.42
C ASN A 109 -9.48 -0.33 7.20
N GLY A 110 -9.39 -1.49 6.59
CA GLY A 110 -9.61 -2.75 7.30
C GLY A 110 -8.72 -2.85 8.55
N THR A 111 -8.98 -3.81 9.41
CA THR A 111 -8.30 -4.05 10.69
C THR A 111 -6.81 -4.39 10.58
N GLY A 112 -6.06 -3.56 9.88
CA GLY A 112 -4.62 -3.62 9.76
C GLY A 112 -4.10 -4.52 8.64
N GLY A 113 -3.11 -3.98 7.92
CA GLY A 113 -2.33 -4.72 6.92
C GLY A 113 -1.32 -5.65 7.57
N MET A 114 -0.54 -6.33 6.73
CA MET A 114 0.62 -7.13 7.15
C MET A 114 1.83 -6.26 7.52
N VAL A 115 1.83 -4.99 7.10
CA VAL A 115 2.90 -4.01 7.30
C VAL A 115 2.28 -2.75 7.89
N ALA A 116 2.71 -2.37 9.08
CA ALA A 116 2.25 -1.13 9.70
C ALA A 116 3.06 0.07 9.21
N THR A 117 2.40 1.21 9.07
CA THR A 117 2.99 2.48 8.67
C THR A 117 2.98 3.48 9.82
N TYR A 118 4.06 4.26 9.93
CA TYR A 118 4.24 5.23 11.01
C TYR A 118 4.69 6.58 10.44
N LEU A 119 4.19 7.66 11.01
CA LEU A 119 4.71 9.00 10.82
C LEU A 119 5.37 9.45 12.12
N GLY A 120 6.71 9.48 12.13
CA GLY A 120 7.49 9.60 13.36
C GLY A 120 7.25 8.40 14.27
N GLU A 121 6.59 8.65 15.39
CA GLU A 121 6.26 7.64 16.41
C GLU A 121 4.77 7.22 16.39
N VAL A 122 3.93 7.83 15.55
CA VAL A 122 2.49 7.61 15.51
C VAL A 122 2.12 6.69 14.36
N PRO A 123 1.36 5.60 14.60
CA PRO A 123 0.84 4.77 13.53
C PRO A 123 -0.16 5.54 12.65
N ILE A 124 -0.11 5.28 11.35
CA ILE A 124 -0.98 5.92 10.33
C ILE A 124 -1.49 4.86 9.35
N VAL A 125 -2.57 5.17 8.66
CA VAL A 125 -3.24 4.28 7.71
C VAL A 125 -3.41 4.91 6.32
N LEU A 126 -2.54 5.82 5.94
CA LEU A 126 -2.62 6.54 4.68
C LEU A 126 -1.33 6.48 3.87
N ASP A 127 -1.44 6.64 2.56
CA ASP A 127 -0.29 6.81 1.66
C ASP A 127 0.11 8.29 1.64
N LEU A 128 1.31 8.58 2.12
CA LEU A 128 1.79 9.93 2.32
C LEU A 128 2.59 10.43 1.12
N LYS A 129 2.39 11.70 0.76
CA LYS A 129 3.35 12.44 -0.07
C LYS A 129 4.65 12.69 0.70
N LEU A 130 5.79 12.34 0.08
CA LEU A 130 7.12 12.34 0.73
C LEU A 130 7.80 13.71 0.70
N ASN A 131 7.15 14.72 1.27
CA ASN A 131 7.69 16.07 1.29
C ASN A 131 8.42 16.38 2.61
N ASP A 132 9.62 16.99 2.50
CA ASP A 132 10.41 17.44 3.64
C ASP A 132 10.70 16.32 4.66
N MET A 133 11.01 15.13 4.16
CA MET A 133 11.40 13.98 4.97
C MET A 133 12.88 14.03 5.34
N GLU A 134 13.22 13.60 6.53
CA GLU A 134 14.59 13.34 6.93
C GLU A 134 15.05 11.99 6.36
N ARG A 135 14.17 10.98 6.45
CA ARG A 135 14.37 9.64 5.87
C ARG A 135 13.09 8.81 5.93
N VAL A 136 13.09 7.69 5.21
CA VAL A 136 12.12 6.61 5.35
C VAL A 136 12.89 5.36 5.79
N GLU A 137 12.41 4.70 6.86
CA GLU A 137 12.97 3.47 7.39
C GLU A 137 12.00 2.32 7.10
N ILE A 138 12.48 1.23 6.52
CA ILE A 138 11.69 0.05 6.16
C ILE A 138 12.28 -1.15 6.88
N LEU A 139 11.54 -1.67 7.86
CA LEU A 139 11.91 -2.84 8.63
C LEU A 139 11.31 -4.07 7.96
N LEU A 140 12.14 -5.04 7.65
CA LEU A 140 11.77 -6.28 6.99
C LEU A 140 11.67 -7.42 8.01
N GLY A 141 10.56 -8.16 7.95
CA GLY A 141 10.21 -9.19 8.93
C GLY A 141 9.43 -8.67 10.14
N PRO A 142 8.81 -9.58 10.91
CA PRO A 142 7.92 -9.25 12.03
C PRO A 142 8.55 -8.37 13.10
N GLN A 143 7.81 -7.32 13.52
CA GLN A 143 8.24 -6.33 14.49
C GLN A 143 7.27 -6.19 15.68
N GLY A 144 6.50 -7.23 15.98
CA GLY A 144 5.39 -7.19 16.94
C GLY A 144 5.79 -6.77 18.35
N THR A 145 7.01 -7.07 18.81
CA THR A 145 7.43 -6.72 20.19
C THR A 145 7.50 -5.21 20.44
N LEU A 146 8.04 -4.44 19.50
CA LEU A 146 8.19 -2.98 19.66
C LEU A 146 7.04 -2.19 19.03
N TYR A 147 6.45 -2.71 17.94
CA TYR A 147 5.48 -1.98 17.13
C TYR A 147 4.03 -2.48 17.27
N GLY A 148 3.79 -3.73 17.65
CA GLY A 148 2.47 -4.28 17.96
C GLY A 148 1.72 -4.83 16.76
N ALA A 149 0.40 -4.62 16.75
CA ALA A 149 -0.50 -5.16 15.74
C ALA A 149 -0.16 -4.67 14.32
N GLY A 150 -0.43 -5.52 13.30
CA GLY A 150 -0.22 -5.17 11.91
C GLY A 150 1.25 -5.17 11.46
N THR A 151 2.19 -5.63 12.29
CA THR A 151 3.62 -5.72 11.94
C THR A 151 4.06 -7.16 11.71
N MET A 152 3.24 -7.93 11.03
CA MET A 152 3.48 -9.35 10.76
C MET A 152 4.58 -9.61 9.73
N ALA A 153 4.72 -8.71 8.76
CA ALA A 153 5.71 -8.80 7.70
C ALA A 153 6.78 -7.69 7.79
N GLY A 154 6.46 -6.57 8.46
CA GLY A 154 7.38 -5.46 8.58
C GLY A 154 6.72 -4.17 9.07
N ALA A 155 7.48 -3.08 8.99
CA ALA A 155 6.98 -1.74 9.26
C ALA A 155 7.66 -0.70 8.37
N VAL A 156 6.92 0.33 7.96
CA VAL A 156 7.45 1.51 7.25
C VAL A 156 7.33 2.72 8.17
N ARG A 157 8.42 3.46 8.33
CA ARG A 157 8.45 4.66 9.16
C ARG A 157 8.88 5.86 8.33
N TYR A 158 8.01 6.84 8.23
CA TYR A 158 8.29 8.15 7.64
C TYR A 158 8.81 9.06 8.75
N ILE A 159 10.04 9.52 8.63
CA ILE A 159 10.69 10.40 9.61
C ILE A 159 10.80 11.80 8.99
N PRO A 160 9.93 12.75 9.34
CA PRO A 160 9.98 14.09 8.81
C PRO A 160 11.08 14.94 9.45
N LYS A 161 11.61 15.91 8.72
CA LYS A 161 12.57 16.88 9.26
C LYS A 161 11.92 17.69 10.39
N ARG A 162 12.57 17.74 11.56
CA ARG A 162 12.11 18.54 12.71
C ARG A 162 12.43 20.00 12.54
N PRO A 163 11.70 20.94 13.21
CA PRO A 163 12.11 22.33 13.29
C PRO A 163 13.53 22.46 13.83
N SER A 164 14.37 23.24 13.14
CA SER A 164 15.80 23.41 13.43
C SER A 164 16.08 24.76 14.07
N PHE A 165 17.01 24.80 15.01
CA PHE A 165 17.52 26.02 15.63
C PHE A 165 18.68 26.63 14.85
N ALA A 166 19.20 25.96 13.80
CA ALA A 166 20.41 26.39 13.07
C ALA A 166 20.26 27.72 12.32
N GLY A 167 19.08 27.98 11.76
CA GLY A 167 18.83 29.25 11.03
C GLY A 167 17.52 29.23 10.25
N PRO A 168 17.11 30.38 9.71
CA PRO A 168 15.97 30.45 8.83
C PRO A 168 16.29 29.81 7.47
N GLU A 169 15.35 29.05 6.96
CA GLU A 169 15.42 28.38 5.67
C GLU A 169 14.09 28.55 4.92
N LEU A 170 14.17 28.74 3.61
CA LEU A 170 13.00 28.70 2.72
C LEU A 170 13.36 27.88 1.49
N ILE A 171 12.55 26.89 1.18
CA ILE A 171 12.69 26.03 0.00
C ILE A 171 11.44 26.17 -0.85
N LEU A 172 11.62 26.47 -2.13
CA LEU A 172 10.56 26.48 -3.13
C LEU A 172 10.80 25.34 -4.10
N ARG A 173 9.77 24.52 -4.34
CA ARG A 173 9.78 23.41 -5.29
C ARG A 173 8.75 23.67 -6.37
N GLY A 174 9.08 23.29 -7.59
CA GLY A 174 8.13 23.24 -8.70
C GLY A 174 8.52 22.16 -9.66
N GLU A 175 7.54 21.39 -10.09
CA GLU A 175 7.68 20.30 -11.02
C GLU A 175 6.57 20.37 -12.07
N THR A 176 6.89 20.00 -13.31
CA THR A 176 5.91 19.75 -14.35
C THR A 176 6.32 18.51 -15.13
N TYR A 177 5.36 17.68 -15.44
CA TYR A 177 5.59 16.45 -16.20
C TYR A 177 4.38 16.11 -17.08
N GLY A 178 4.61 15.21 -18.02
CA GLY A 178 3.56 14.70 -18.89
C GLY A 178 3.74 13.22 -19.15
N TYR A 179 2.64 12.51 -19.16
CA TYR A 179 2.57 11.12 -19.57
C TYR A 179 2.51 11.02 -21.10
N LYS A 180 3.06 9.95 -21.66
CA LYS A 180 2.99 9.70 -23.09
C LYS A 180 1.53 9.54 -23.60
N GLU A 181 0.66 9.02 -22.76
CA GLU A 181 -0.73 8.71 -23.12
C GLU A 181 -1.71 9.79 -22.63
N ALA A 182 -1.26 10.87 -21.98
CA ALA A 182 -2.09 11.97 -21.51
C ALA A 182 -2.11 13.14 -22.51
N ASP A 183 -3.21 13.88 -22.53
CA ASP A 183 -3.42 15.08 -23.35
C ASP A 183 -2.93 16.37 -22.68
N SER A 184 -2.73 16.36 -21.35
CA SER A 184 -2.33 17.52 -20.57
C SER A 184 -1.09 17.25 -19.70
N ALA A 185 -0.49 18.32 -19.18
CA ALA A 185 0.66 18.24 -18.29
C ALA A 185 0.21 18.34 -16.83
N SER A 186 0.92 17.64 -15.97
CA SER A 186 0.77 17.63 -14.52
C SER A 186 1.72 18.65 -13.86
N TYR A 187 1.37 19.09 -12.66
CA TYR A 187 2.12 20.07 -11.88
C TYR A 187 2.20 19.67 -10.40
N ASP A 188 3.39 19.82 -9.81
CA ASP A 188 3.59 19.69 -8.36
C ASP A 188 4.36 20.93 -7.88
N VAL A 189 3.81 21.65 -6.92
CA VAL A 189 4.42 22.85 -6.38
C VAL A 189 4.42 22.80 -4.86
N GLY A 190 5.55 23.18 -4.26
CA GLY A 190 5.70 23.11 -2.81
C GLY A 190 6.55 24.22 -2.22
N LEU A 191 6.28 24.49 -0.96
CA LEU A 191 7.02 25.42 -0.14
C LEU A 191 7.33 24.78 1.21
N THR A 192 8.60 24.89 1.62
CA THR A 192 9.01 24.52 2.99
C THR A 192 9.72 25.71 3.62
N PHE A 193 9.44 25.97 4.89
CA PHE A 193 10.15 26.97 5.67
C PHE A 193 10.60 26.41 7.03
N ASN A 194 11.70 26.95 7.55
CA ASN A 194 12.17 26.77 8.91
C ASN A 194 12.47 28.12 9.52
N MET A 195 12.00 28.36 10.75
CA MET A 195 12.19 29.63 11.44
C MET A 195 12.50 29.37 12.92
N PRO A 196 13.77 29.51 13.36
CA PRO A 196 14.07 29.62 14.78
C PRO A 196 13.56 30.96 15.30
N LEU A 197 12.69 30.93 16.29
CA LEU A 197 12.13 32.10 16.93
C LEU A 197 12.92 32.51 18.18
N SER A 198 13.63 31.52 18.77
CA SER A 198 14.61 31.71 19.86
C SER A 198 15.57 30.52 19.86
N ASP A 199 16.55 30.53 20.78
CA ASP A 199 17.49 29.43 20.99
C ASP A 199 16.79 28.12 21.47
N SER A 200 15.54 28.25 21.90
CA SER A 200 14.76 27.13 22.46
C SER A 200 13.41 26.87 21.79
N PHE A 201 13.05 27.67 20.79
CA PHE A 201 11.77 27.54 20.09
C PHE A 201 11.92 27.76 18.59
N ALA A 202 11.52 26.76 17.80
CA ALA A 202 11.56 26.82 16.33
C ALA A 202 10.25 26.33 15.73
N VAL A 203 9.95 26.81 14.52
CA VAL A 203 8.79 26.41 13.72
C VAL A 203 9.29 25.95 12.34
N ARG A 204 8.76 24.85 11.85
CA ARG A 204 8.97 24.36 10.48
C ARG A 204 7.63 24.01 9.86
N GLY A 205 7.45 24.32 8.59
CA GLY A 205 6.23 23.97 7.88
C GLY A 205 6.49 23.68 6.43
N SER A 206 5.65 22.85 5.84
CA SER A 206 5.57 22.62 4.40
C SER A 206 4.12 22.63 3.94
N ILE A 207 3.93 23.05 2.70
CA ILE A 207 2.68 22.95 1.97
C ILE A 207 3.00 22.60 0.52
N ASP A 208 2.29 21.62 -0.02
CA ASP A 208 2.52 21.07 -1.34
C ASP A 208 1.18 20.84 -2.04
N TYR A 209 1.12 21.15 -3.33
CA TYR A 209 -0.05 20.95 -4.17
C TYR A 209 0.33 20.22 -5.44
N LEU A 210 -0.27 19.06 -5.63
CA LEU A 210 -0.19 18.22 -6.82
C LEU A 210 -1.47 18.37 -7.62
N ASP A 211 -1.33 18.54 -8.94
CA ASP A 211 -2.39 18.46 -9.94
C ASP A 211 -1.90 17.52 -11.04
N ASP A 212 -2.27 16.24 -10.94
CA ASP A 212 -1.92 15.18 -11.88
C ASP A 212 -3.01 15.03 -12.92
N SER A 213 -2.64 15.12 -14.18
CA SER A 213 -3.58 15.08 -15.30
C SER A 213 -4.24 13.72 -15.52
N GLY A 214 -3.69 12.63 -14.96
CA GLY A 214 -4.10 11.28 -15.30
C GLY A 214 -3.59 10.82 -16.67
N PHE A 215 -3.94 9.59 -17.05
CA PHE A 215 -3.55 8.96 -18.32
C PHE A 215 -4.45 7.76 -18.70
N ILE A 216 -5.55 7.52 -17.98
CA ILE A 216 -6.51 6.45 -18.25
C ILE A 216 -7.77 7.04 -18.84
N ASP A 217 -8.13 6.59 -20.02
CA ASP A 217 -9.38 6.98 -20.67
C ASP A 217 -10.50 6.03 -20.31
N TYR A 218 -11.66 6.58 -19.93
CA TYR A 218 -12.88 5.80 -19.78
C TYR A 218 -13.64 5.83 -21.11
N ALA A 219 -13.52 4.74 -21.86
CA ALA A 219 -13.94 4.71 -23.26
C ALA A 219 -15.47 4.71 -23.47
N TYR A 220 -16.24 4.17 -22.50
CA TYR A 220 -17.67 3.88 -22.67
C TYR A 220 -18.52 4.29 -21.47
N VAL A 221 -18.28 5.47 -20.89
CA VAL A 221 -19.10 6.02 -19.81
C VAL A 221 -20.51 6.32 -20.34
N VAL A 222 -21.54 5.85 -19.67
CA VAL A 222 -22.93 6.11 -20.07
C VAL A 222 -23.24 7.61 -20.04
N ARG A 223 -24.03 8.10 -20.99
CA ARG A 223 -24.41 9.51 -21.02
C ARG A 223 -25.41 9.87 -19.93
N GLU A 224 -26.36 8.97 -19.67
CA GLU A 224 -27.37 9.13 -18.65
C GLU A 224 -27.63 7.78 -17.99
N ILE A 225 -27.32 7.71 -16.68
CA ILE A 225 -27.44 6.50 -15.87
C ILE A 225 -28.92 6.06 -15.79
N GLY A 226 -29.19 4.78 -16.03
CA GLY A 226 -30.54 4.19 -16.01
C GLY A 226 -31.40 4.53 -17.25
N VAL A 227 -30.86 5.27 -18.22
CA VAL A 227 -31.56 5.67 -19.47
C VAL A 227 -30.77 5.18 -20.70
N SER A 228 -29.52 5.50 -20.79
CA SER A 228 -28.66 5.07 -21.89
C SER A 228 -28.37 3.57 -21.82
N ASN A 229 -28.40 2.87 -22.98
CA ASN A 229 -28.00 1.48 -23.04
C ASN A 229 -26.48 1.38 -23.07
N PRO A 230 -25.81 0.86 -21.98
CA PRO A 230 -24.36 0.77 -21.92
C PRO A 230 -23.78 -0.25 -22.89
N ASP A 231 -24.56 -1.21 -23.34
CA ASP A 231 -24.13 -2.35 -24.14
C ASP A 231 -24.50 -2.26 -25.63
N ALA A 232 -25.01 -1.11 -26.08
CA ALA A 232 -25.20 -0.78 -27.50
C ALA A 232 -23.87 -0.50 -28.22
N LEU A 233 -22.97 -1.50 -28.28
CA LEU A 233 -21.57 -1.38 -28.68
C LEU A 233 -21.22 -1.91 -30.07
N THR A 234 -22.23 -2.30 -30.87
CA THR A 234 -22.02 -2.89 -32.20
C THR A 234 -22.02 -1.88 -33.34
N ASN A 235 -22.63 -0.70 -33.12
CA ASN A 235 -22.79 0.35 -34.14
C ASN A 235 -22.22 1.69 -33.60
N PRO A 236 -21.32 2.38 -34.33
CA PRO A 236 -20.76 3.66 -33.90
C PRO A 236 -21.79 4.74 -33.57
N ALA A 237 -22.94 4.79 -34.27
CA ALA A 237 -23.98 5.75 -33.98
C ALA A 237 -24.70 5.46 -32.65
N ASP A 238 -24.89 4.18 -32.32
CA ASP A 238 -25.52 3.77 -31.07
C ASP A 238 -24.52 3.96 -29.90
N ILE A 239 -23.24 3.66 -30.08
CA ILE A 239 -22.18 3.99 -29.12
C ILE A 239 -22.22 5.49 -28.81
N ALA A 240 -22.17 6.35 -29.83
CA ALA A 240 -22.17 7.79 -29.64
C ALA A 240 -23.47 8.33 -29.02
N ALA A 241 -24.62 7.67 -29.24
CA ALA A 241 -25.90 8.06 -28.63
C ALA A 241 -25.97 7.67 -27.13
N ASN A 242 -25.38 6.57 -26.74
CA ASN A 242 -25.50 6.02 -25.37
C ASN A 242 -24.30 6.26 -24.47
N THR A 243 -23.11 6.36 -25.06
CA THR A 243 -21.87 6.52 -24.29
C THR A 243 -21.08 7.75 -24.69
N LYS A 244 -20.13 8.13 -23.84
CA LYS A 244 -19.12 9.17 -24.09
C LYS A 244 -17.76 8.68 -23.62
N ARG A 245 -16.70 9.13 -24.28
CA ARG A 245 -15.32 8.99 -23.82
C ARG A 245 -15.03 10.09 -22.81
N VAL A 246 -14.31 9.75 -21.74
CA VAL A 246 -13.73 10.70 -20.79
C VAL A 246 -12.24 10.43 -20.81
N GLU A 247 -11.48 11.37 -21.34
CA GLU A 247 -10.02 11.29 -21.46
C GLU A 247 -9.38 11.58 -20.11
N ASP A 248 -8.24 10.94 -19.84
CA ASP A 248 -7.38 11.16 -18.66
C ASP A 248 -8.19 11.10 -17.34
N ALA A 249 -9.15 10.19 -17.21
CA ALA A 249 -10.14 10.20 -16.13
C ALA A 249 -9.57 9.98 -14.73
N ASN A 250 -8.39 9.35 -14.59
CA ASN A 250 -7.72 9.07 -13.32
C ASN A 250 -6.89 10.24 -12.81
N THR A 251 -7.39 11.46 -12.92
CA THR A 251 -6.76 12.68 -12.36
C THR A 251 -6.56 12.57 -10.85
N GLU A 252 -5.55 13.27 -10.32
CA GLU A 252 -5.35 13.43 -8.88
C GLU A 252 -5.07 14.90 -8.54
N GLU A 253 -5.84 15.46 -7.61
CA GLU A 253 -5.53 16.73 -6.94
C GLU A 253 -5.22 16.44 -5.48
N THR A 254 -3.99 16.75 -5.03
CA THR A 254 -3.60 16.54 -3.64
C THR A 254 -3.00 17.81 -3.03
N LEU A 255 -3.64 18.30 -1.98
CA LEU A 255 -3.10 19.34 -1.10
C LEU A 255 -2.62 18.69 0.19
N SER A 256 -1.32 18.74 0.45
CA SER A 256 -0.72 18.20 1.67
C SER A 256 0.16 19.21 2.37
N GLY A 257 0.38 19.00 3.66
CA GLY A 257 1.29 19.86 4.39
C GLY A 257 1.43 19.49 5.85
N ARG A 258 2.34 20.19 6.49
CA ARG A 258 2.57 20.07 7.93
C ARG A 258 2.99 21.39 8.54
N LEU A 259 2.72 21.54 9.86
CA LEU A 259 3.21 22.63 10.67
C LEU A 259 3.71 22.07 11.99
N GLY A 260 5.01 22.17 12.23
CA GLY A 260 5.71 21.66 13.39
C GLY A 260 6.22 22.79 14.29
N PHE A 261 6.12 22.58 15.60
CA PHE A 261 6.62 23.45 16.65
C PHE A 261 7.55 22.64 17.54
N ARG A 262 8.82 23.03 17.63
CA ARG A 262 9.80 22.41 18.52
C ARG A 262 10.13 23.35 19.65
N TRP A 263 10.06 22.83 20.88
CA TRP A 263 10.37 23.54 22.09
C TRP A 263 11.36 22.77 22.96
N GLN A 264 12.51 23.36 23.19
CA GLN A 264 13.58 22.83 24.00
C GLN A 264 13.92 23.80 25.14
N PRO A 265 13.08 23.82 26.22
CA PRO A 265 13.25 24.79 27.32
C PRO A 265 14.58 24.62 28.07
N ILE A 266 15.08 23.40 28.12
CA ILE A 266 16.37 23.02 28.66
C ILE A 266 16.94 21.87 27.81
N GLU A 267 18.23 21.63 27.83
CA GLU A 267 18.87 20.52 27.07
C GLU A 267 18.25 19.15 27.32
N ALA A 268 17.72 18.92 28.50
CA ALA A 268 17.15 17.64 28.90
C ALA A 268 15.72 17.40 28.37
N ILE A 269 15.02 18.40 27.83
CA ILE A 269 13.62 18.29 27.36
C ILE A 269 13.51 18.80 25.94
N ASP A 270 13.01 17.95 25.05
CA ASP A 270 12.68 18.30 23.67
C ASP A 270 11.23 17.89 23.39
N ALA A 271 10.39 18.86 23.04
CA ALA A 271 8.98 18.66 22.69
C ALA A 271 8.74 19.09 21.25
N ASN A 272 8.11 18.21 20.47
CA ASN A 272 7.76 18.48 19.08
C ASN A 272 6.26 18.23 18.89
N LEU A 273 5.50 19.29 18.61
CA LEU A 273 4.09 19.24 18.25
C LEU A 273 3.97 19.47 16.75
N THR A 274 3.35 18.55 16.04
CA THR A 274 3.18 18.66 14.60
C THR A 274 1.75 18.36 14.19
N TRP A 275 1.21 19.22 13.35
CA TRP A 275 -0.03 18.99 12.64
C TRP A 275 0.29 18.64 11.19
N TYR A 276 -0.28 17.52 10.70
CA TYR A 276 -0.23 17.06 9.32
C TYR A 276 -1.62 17.05 8.73
N PHE A 277 -1.73 17.39 7.46
CA PHE A 277 -2.97 17.24 6.70
C PHE A 277 -2.66 16.79 5.28
N GLN A 278 -3.58 16.03 4.70
CA GLN A 278 -3.57 15.65 3.28
C GLN A 278 -5.00 15.53 2.80
N ASN A 279 -5.37 16.36 1.81
CA ASN A 279 -6.64 16.34 1.12
C ASN A 279 -6.38 15.88 -0.30
N GLN A 280 -6.97 14.76 -0.69
CA GLN A 280 -6.77 14.13 -2.00
C GLN A 280 -8.10 13.95 -2.71
N LYS A 281 -8.15 14.28 -3.99
CA LYS A 281 -9.28 14.03 -4.89
C LYS A 281 -8.80 13.29 -6.11
N VAL A 282 -9.44 12.19 -6.42
CA VAL A 282 -9.10 11.35 -7.57
C VAL A 282 -10.32 11.17 -8.45
N GLY A 283 -10.16 11.34 -9.76
CA GLY A 283 -11.27 11.29 -10.73
C GLY A 283 -11.78 9.89 -11.01
N ALA A 284 -10.88 8.91 -11.10
CA ALA A 284 -11.22 7.52 -11.42
C ALA A 284 -10.07 6.56 -11.07
N ARG A 285 -10.25 5.26 -11.30
CA ARG A 285 -9.22 4.23 -11.07
C ARG A 285 -8.15 4.23 -12.16
N GLN A 286 -6.94 3.86 -11.76
CA GLN A 286 -5.78 3.61 -12.64
C GLN A 286 -5.84 2.18 -13.21
N ILE A 287 -6.81 1.90 -14.07
CA ILE A 287 -7.10 0.56 -14.56
C ILE A 287 -7.19 0.46 -16.08
N SER A 288 -6.85 -0.71 -16.60
CA SER A 288 -7.00 -1.10 -18.00
C SER A 288 -8.01 -2.24 -18.16
N SER A 289 -8.90 -2.13 -19.10
CA SER A 289 -9.83 -3.18 -19.52
C SER A 289 -9.39 -3.90 -20.80
N ALA A 290 -8.14 -3.78 -21.23
CA ALA A 290 -7.61 -4.40 -22.47
C ALA A 290 -7.78 -5.94 -22.50
N ARG A 291 -7.90 -6.58 -21.33
CA ARG A 291 -8.13 -8.02 -21.21
C ARG A 291 -9.60 -8.44 -21.36
N VAL A 292 -10.55 -7.51 -21.40
CA VAL A 292 -11.97 -7.82 -21.65
C VAL A 292 -12.14 -8.27 -23.10
N LYS A 293 -12.56 -9.52 -23.29
CA LYS A 293 -12.70 -10.14 -24.62
C LYS A 293 -14.16 -10.35 -25.03
N THR A 294 -15.11 -10.03 -24.16
CA THR A 294 -16.54 -10.20 -24.40
C THR A 294 -17.10 -9.08 -25.26
N MET A 295 -16.56 -7.88 -25.17
CA MET A 295 -17.06 -6.68 -25.86
C MET A 295 -16.71 -6.69 -27.36
N PRO A 296 -17.65 -6.27 -28.22
CA PRO A 296 -17.39 -6.11 -29.67
C PRO A 296 -16.59 -4.84 -30.01
N ALA A 297 -16.62 -3.84 -29.12
CA ALA A 297 -15.88 -2.60 -29.24
C ALA A 297 -14.49 -2.72 -28.62
N PRO A 298 -13.44 -2.20 -29.28
CA PRO A 298 -12.06 -2.33 -28.78
C PRO A 298 -11.81 -1.49 -27.53
N VAL A 299 -10.92 -1.98 -26.68
CA VAL A 299 -10.40 -1.28 -25.49
C VAL A 299 -8.88 -1.32 -25.56
N GLY A 300 -8.24 -0.16 -25.45
CA GLY A 300 -6.79 0.00 -25.48
C GLY A 300 -6.11 -0.32 -24.15
N ASP A 301 -4.77 -0.28 -24.17
CA ASP A 301 -3.94 -0.64 -23.02
C ASP A 301 -4.15 0.29 -21.80
N TYR A 302 -4.40 1.58 -22.04
CA TYR A 302 -4.66 2.58 -21.01
C TYR A 302 -6.12 3.05 -21.05
N GLU A 303 -7.05 2.12 -21.31
CA GLU A 303 -8.47 2.40 -21.36
C GLU A 303 -9.29 1.52 -20.43
N SER A 304 -10.22 2.15 -19.70
CA SER A 304 -11.25 1.49 -18.90
C SER A 304 -12.53 1.33 -19.68
N ALA A 305 -13.17 0.16 -19.58
CA ALA A 305 -14.48 -0.12 -20.15
C ALA A 305 -15.63 0.07 -19.15
N LEU A 306 -15.37 0.52 -17.95
CA LEU A 306 -16.40 0.76 -16.93
C LEU A 306 -17.43 1.79 -17.40
N ARG A 307 -18.65 1.65 -16.88
CA ARG A 307 -19.81 2.40 -17.34
C ARG A 307 -20.01 3.72 -16.62
N VAL A 308 -19.39 3.83 -15.41
CA VAL A 308 -19.52 5.00 -14.53
C VAL A 308 -18.12 5.38 -14.04
N LEU A 309 -17.86 6.67 -13.88
CA LEU A 309 -16.63 7.14 -13.25
C LEU A 309 -16.62 6.78 -11.77
N GLU A 310 -15.42 6.62 -11.23
CA GLU A 310 -15.24 6.16 -9.86
C GLU A 310 -14.40 7.17 -9.04
N PRO A 311 -14.91 8.41 -8.84
CA PRO A 311 -14.19 9.41 -8.06
C PRO A 311 -14.04 8.98 -6.60
N ASN A 312 -13.01 9.55 -5.95
CA ASN A 312 -12.74 9.33 -4.54
C ASN A 312 -12.10 10.58 -3.93
N ASP A 313 -12.62 11.02 -2.79
CA ASP A 313 -12.13 12.16 -2.03
C ASP A 313 -11.70 11.67 -0.64
N ARG A 314 -10.50 12.06 -0.19
CA ARG A 314 -9.93 11.71 1.12
C ARG A 314 -9.44 12.92 1.85
N ASP A 315 -9.82 13.01 3.13
CA ASP A 315 -9.35 14.03 4.07
C ASP A 315 -8.65 13.37 5.25
N ASN A 316 -7.38 13.70 5.44
CA ASN A 316 -6.56 13.18 6.52
C ASN A 316 -6.01 14.29 7.38
N ASN A 317 -6.15 14.15 8.69
CA ASN A 317 -5.60 15.06 9.66
C ASN A 317 -4.95 14.26 10.80
N LEU A 318 -3.74 14.67 11.19
CA LEU A 318 -3.02 14.09 12.31
C LEU A 318 -2.38 15.19 13.13
N VAL A 319 -2.63 15.20 14.44
CA VAL A 319 -1.88 15.98 15.41
C VAL A 319 -1.02 15.03 16.23
N ALA A 320 0.30 15.20 16.14
CA ALA A 320 1.29 14.39 16.85
C ALA A 320 2.07 15.25 17.84
N LEU A 321 2.11 14.83 19.10
CA LEU A 321 2.95 15.41 20.14
C LEU A 321 3.97 14.39 20.59
N GLU A 322 5.24 14.67 20.39
CA GLU A 322 6.36 13.89 20.87
C GLU A 322 7.15 14.67 21.91
N VAL A 323 7.37 14.11 23.06
CA VAL A 323 8.16 14.69 24.14
C VAL A 323 9.24 13.71 24.55
N THR A 324 10.49 14.13 24.49
CA THR A 324 11.63 13.39 25.01
C THR A 324 12.23 14.10 26.23
N ALA A 325 12.58 13.34 27.26
CA ALA A 325 13.24 13.85 28.44
C ALA A 325 14.43 12.99 28.83
N ASP A 326 15.58 13.63 28.96
CA ASP A 326 16.80 13.01 29.47
C ASP A 326 16.78 12.96 30.99
N LEU A 327 16.65 11.77 31.55
CA LEU A 327 16.64 11.52 33.00
C LEU A 327 18.04 11.19 33.55
N GLY A 328 19.09 11.26 32.73
CA GLY A 328 20.45 10.91 33.04
C GLY A 328 20.73 9.39 32.90
N PHE A 329 19.94 8.54 33.54
CA PHE A 329 20.05 7.07 33.42
C PHE A 329 19.23 6.46 32.29
N ALA A 330 18.24 7.19 31.78
CA ALA A 330 17.36 6.77 30.71
C ALA A 330 16.80 7.99 29.95
N THR A 331 16.36 7.79 28.73
CA THR A 331 15.52 8.73 27.96
C THR A 331 14.07 8.30 28.09
N LEU A 332 13.21 9.20 28.57
CA LEU A 332 11.76 9.06 28.53
C LEU A 332 11.27 9.62 27.19
N THR A 333 10.47 8.86 26.46
CA THR A 333 9.72 9.33 25.29
C THR A 333 8.23 9.14 25.54
N SER A 334 7.46 10.19 25.27
CA SER A 334 6.00 10.13 25.20
C SER A 334 5.57 10.58 23.81
N ALA A 335 4.83 9.74 23.11
CA ALA A 335 4.27 10.02 21.79
C ALA A 335 2.73 9.90 21.85
N THR A 336 2.05 10.99 21.48
CA THR A 336 0.58 11.07 21.43
C THR A 336 0.17 11.43 20.04
N GLY A 337 -0.73 10.66 19.42
CA GLY A 337 -1.33 10.94 18.13
C GLY A 337 -2.85 11.06 18.23
N LEU A 338 -3.40 12.05 17.55
CA LEU A 338 -4.83 12.21 17.30
C LEU A 338 -5.02 12.26 15.80
N SER A 339 -5.66 11.26 15.22
CA SER A 339 -5.92 11.23 13.78
C SER A 339 -7.41 11.25 13.48
N LYS A 340 -7.72 11.85 12.34
CA LYS A 340 -9.03 11.80 11.72
C LYS A 340 -8.87 11.54 10.24
N TYR A 341 -9.47 10.47 9.79
CA TYR A 341 -9.58 10.06 8.39
C TYR A 341 -11.02 10.19 7.93
N LYS A 342 -11.20 10.66 6.71
CA LYS A 342 -12.51 10.69 6.06
C LYS A 342 -12.35 10.37 4.59
N GLU A 343 -13.23 9.53 4.07
CA GLU A 343 -13.27 9.13 2.67
C GLU A 343 -14.68 9.15 2.14
N THR A 344 -14.85 9.67 0.91
CA THR A 344 -16.08 9.53 0.14
C THR A 344 -15.74 9.03 -1.25
N GLY A 345 -16.48 8.02 -1.74
CA GLY A 345 -16.18 7.39 -3.01
C GLY A 345 -17.41 6.97 -3.80
N GLN A 346 -17.19 6.69 -5.07
CA GLN A 346 -18.17 6.07 -5.98
C GLN A 346 -17.50 4.93 -6.74
N ARG A 347 -18.21 3.83 -6.94
CA ARG A 347 -17.76 2.70 -7.77
C ARG A 347 -18.83 2.27 -8.76
N ASP A 348 -18.42 1.74 -9.92
CA ASP A 348 -19.27 1.03 -10.85
C ASP A 348 -19.62 -0.35 -10.30
N GLN A 349 -20.91 -0.56 -9.96
CA GLN A 349 -21.43 -1.83 -9.44
C GLN A 349 -22.23 -2.62 -10.45
N THR A 350 -22.31 -2.15 -11.68
CA THR A 350 -23.17 -2.75 -12.73
C THR A 350 -22.89 -4.23 -12.89
N ASP A 351 -21.60 -4.63 -13.03
CA ASP A 351 -21.26 -6.03 -13.26
C ASP A 351 -21.42 -6.90 -12.02
N LEU A 352 -21.25 -6.35 -10.82
CA LEU A 352 -21.55 -7.09 -9.59
C LEU A 352 -23.04 -7.45 -9.55
N LEU A 353 -23.89 -6.47 -9.75
CA LEU A 353 -25.34 -6.66 -9.65
C LEU A 353 -25.91 -7.50 -10.79
N ILE A 354 -25.44 -7.34 -12.04
CA ILE A 354 -25.81 -8.24 -13.14
C ILE A 354 -25.51 -9.70 -12.76
N GLY A 355 -24.52 -9.88 -11.94
CA GLY A 355 -24.14 -11.16 -11.38
C GLY A 355 -25.09 -11.71 -10.32
N LEU A 356 -25.99 -10.94 -9.72
CA LEU A 356 -26.95 -11.34 -8.70
C LEU A 356 -28.25 -11.89 -9.28
N GLU A 357 -29.12 -12.49 -8.43
CA GLU A 357 -30.31 -13.23 -8.83
C GLU A 357 -31.49 -12.39 -9.31
N TYR A 358 -31.41 -11.06 -9.24
CA TYR A 358 -32.58 -10.18 -9.43
C TYR A 358 -32.86 -9.86 -10.89
N SER A 359 -32.22 -10.54 -11.86
CA SER A 359 -32.41 -10.37 -13.29
C SER A 359 -32.17 -8.92 -13.78
N TYR A 360 -31.20 -8.27 -13.20
CA TYR A 360 -30.79 -6.91 -13.58
C TYR A 360 -30.40 -6.80 -15.06
N GLU A 361 -29.82 -7.88 -15.63
CA GLU A 361 -29.45 -7.98 -17.04
C GLU A 361 -30.63 -7.82 -18.00
N LEU A 362 -31.86 -8.10 -17.54
CA LEU A 362 -33.04 -7.94 -18.39
C LEU A 362 -33.37 -6.48 -18.71
N PHE A 363 -32.88 -5.54 -17.91
CA PHE A 363 -33.11 -4.12 -18.14
C PHE A 363 -32.05 -3.55 -19.10
N PRO A 364 -32.40 -3.18 -20.38
CA PRO A 364 -31.41 -2.77 -21.38
C PRO A 364 -30.55 -1.55 -21.02
N SER A 365 -31.08 -0.67 -20.14
CA SER A 365 -30.38 0.52 -19.67
C SER A 365 -29.76 0.32 -18.27
N PHE A 366 -29.58 -0.93 -17.84
CA PHE A 366 -29.10 -1.21 -16.50
C PHE A 366 -27.69 -0.64 -16.30
N THR A 367 -27.56 0.21 -15.31
CA THR A 367 -26.30 0.78 -14.84
C THR A 367 -26.44 1.04 -13.35
N ALA A 368 -25.51 0.56 -12.58
CA ALA A 368 -25.51 0.68 -11.13
C ALA A 368 -24.21 1.27 -10.62
N PHE A 369 -24.26 1.95 -9.49
CA PHE A 369 -23.11 2.51 -8.82
C PHE A 369 -23.30 2.55 -7.31
N THR A 370 -22.18 2.52 -6.56
CA THR A 370 -22.19 2.80 -5.12
C THR A 370 -21.91 4.27 -4.84
N ARG A 371 -22.34 4.72 -3.65
CA ARG A 371 -21.73 5.84 -2.92
C ARG A 371 -21.32 5.34 -1.56
N GLU A 372 -20.07 5.65 -1.21
CA GLU A 372 -19.42 5.15 -0.03
C GLU A 372 -18.91 6.32 0.78
N ASP A 373 -19.12 6.25 2.09
CA ASP A 373 -18.67 7.23 3.06
C ASP A 373 -17.99 6.46 4.20
N ALA A 374 -16.77 6.85 4.60
CA ALA A 374 -16.09 6.32 5.76
C ALA A 374 -15.45 7.44 6.57
N GLU A 375 -15.50 7.31 7.89
CA GLU A 375 -14.81 8.20 8.82
C GLU A 375 -14.16 7.35 9.92
N GLU A 376 -12.91 7.67 10.29
CA GLU A 376 -12.21 7.04 11.39
C GLU A 376 -11.51 8.09 12.23
N GLU A 377 -11.66 7.99 13.55
CA GLU A 377 -10.95 8.81 14.52
C GLU A 377 -10.12 7.92 15.44
N SER A 378 -8.86 8.29 15.69
CA SER A 378 -8.03 7.52 16.61
C SER A 378 -7.24 8.39 17.58
N LEU A 379 -7.01 7.83 18.78
CA LEU A 379 -6.10 8.31 19.79
C LEU A 379 -5.06 7.24 20.08
N ASN A 380 -3.80 7.57 19.84
CA ASN A 380 -2.65 6.72 20.13
C ASN A 380 -1.80 7.34 21.23
N GLN A 381 -1.32 6.54 22.16
CA GLN A 381 -0.38 6.97 23.20
C GLN A 381 0.68 5.89 23.43
N GLU A 382 1.95 6.23 23.23
CA GLU A 382 3.08 5.41 23.67
C GLU A 382 3.90 6.17 24.72
N ILE A 383 4.28 5.49 25.78
CA ILE A 383 5.24 5.99 26.77
C ILE A 383 6.31 4.93 26.94
N ARG A 384 7.58 5.32 26.76
CA ARG A 384 8.71 4.40 26.90
C ARG A 384 9.91 5.02 27.58
N LEU A 385 10.68 4.17 28.22
CA LEU A 385 11.98 4.47 28.79
C LEU A 385 13.05 3.64 28.07
N VAL A 386 14.11 4.28 27.65
CA VAL A 386 15.27 3.67 27.01
C VAL A 386 16.49 3.96 27.85
N SER A 387 17.17 2.91 28.32
CA SER A 387 18.37 3.06 29.13
C SER A 387 19.49 3.82 28.40
N LYS A 388 20.23 4.62 29.15
CA LYS A 388 21.45 5.32 28.71
C LYS A 388 22.69 4.71 29.34
N GLY A 389 23.83 4.97 28.71
CA GLY A 389 25.15 4.55 29.21
C GLY A 389 25.78 3.42 28.41
N ASP A 390 27.10 3.33 28.51
CA ASP A 390 27.94 2.40 27.72
C ASP A 390 28.17 1.04 28.43
N GLY A 391 27.35 0.75 29.45
CA GLY A 391 27.43 -0.50 30.21
C GLY A 391 27.01 -1.72 29.35
N PRO A 392 27.33 -2.94 29.83
CA PRO A 392 26.98 -4.15 29.09
C PRO A 392 25.47 -4.43 29.06
N LEU A 393 24.69 -3.84 29.96
CA LEU A 393 23.25 -3.98 30.05
C LEU A 393 22.55 -2.76 29.48
N SER A 394 21.70 -2.96 28.48
CA SER A 394 20.76 -1.95 27.99
C SER A 394 19.35 -2.49 27.97
N TRP A 395 18.35 -1.63 28.13
CA TRP A 395 16.97 -2.05 28.21
C TRP A 395 16.03 -0.98 27.66
N ILE A 396 14.86 -1.44 27.20
CA ILE A 396 13.70 -0.64 26.79
C ILE A 396 12.51 -1.19 27.55
N VAL A 397 11.64 -0.31 28.07
CA VAL A 397 10.34 -0.67 28.64
C VAL A 397 9.33 0.38 28.25
N GLY A 398 8.13 -0.03 27.87
CA GLY A 398 7.08 0.89 27.45
C GLY A 398 5.68 0.34 27.63
N GLY A 399 4.72 1.25 27.49
CA GLY A 399 3.30 0.98 27.44
C GLY A 399 2.68 1.67 26.24
N PHE A 400 1.71 1.02 25.64
CA PHE A 400 0.96 1.49 24.49
C PHE A 400 -0.53 1.42 24.73
N TYR A 401 -1.23 2.42 24.26
CA TYR A 401 -2.69 2.51 24.24
C TYR A 401 -3.14 3.03 22.87
N ASN A 402 -4.12 2.38 22.30
CA ASN A 402 -4.80 2.83 21.10
C ASN A 402 -6.31 2.74 21.29
N LYS A 403 -7.03 3.74 20.82
CA LYS A 403 -8.48 3.71 20.67
C LYS A 403 -8.81 4.26 19.29
N SER A 404 -9.51 3.46 18.48
CA SER A 404 -10.06 3.95 17.21
C SER A 404 -11.56 3.69 17.16
N GLU A 405 -12.28 4.60 16.52
CA GLU A 405 -13.72 4.52 16.24
C GLU A 405 -13.91 4.83 14.77
N GLY A 406 -14.58 3.93 14.05
CA GLY A 406 -14.84 4.03 12.62
C GLY A 406 -16.30 3.80 12.29
N ASP A 407 -16.82 4.62 11.38
CA ASP A 407 -18.13 4.47 10.77
C ASP A 407 -17.94 4.38 9.25
N ALA A 408 -18.62 3.42 8.61
CA ALA A 408 -18.63 3.27 7.16
C ALA A 408 -20.06 3.02 6.65
N GLU A 409 -20.38 3.63 5.53
CA GLU A 409 -21.67 3.45 4.86
C GLU A 409 -21.43 3.12 3.38
N SER A 410 -22.20 2.18 2.84
CA SER A 410 -22.26 1.89 1.41
C SER A 410 -23.70 1.90 0.93
N ARG A 411 -23.98 2.66 -0.12
CA ARG A 411 -25.28 2.75 -0.76
C ARG A 411 -25.14 2.41 -2.22
N GLU A 412 -25.89 1.39 -2.69
CA GLU A 412 -25.92 1.00 -4.09
C GLU A 412 -27.21 1.53 -4.75
N PHE A 413 -27.04 2.06 -5.94
CA PHE A 413 -28.13 2.68 -6.70
C PHE A 413 -28.32 2.01 -8.05
N THR A 414 -29.61 1.75 -8.40
CA THR A 414 -30.03 1.13 -9.66
C THR A 414 -31.06 1.99 -10.37
N PRO A 415 -30.72 3.18 -10.91
CA PRO A 415 -31.64 4.11 -11.52
C PRO A 415 -32.48 3.47 -12.64
N GLY A 416 -33.80 3.68 -12.59
CA GLY A 416 -34.77 3.17 -13.58
C GLY A 416 -35.20 1.72 -13.37
N TYR A 417 -34.49 0.90 -12.62
CA TYR A 417 -34.78 -0.54 -12.50
C TYR A 417 -36.09 -0.83 -11.76
N ALA A 418 -36.42 -0.08 -10.70
CA ALA A 418 -37.70 -0.23 -10.01
C ALA A 418 -38.91 -0.02 -10.97
N ALA A 419 -38.84 1.04 -11.77
CA ALA A 419 -39.89 1.34 -12.76
C ALA A 419 -39.97 0.27 -13.87
N PHE A 420 -38.84 -0.27 -14.31
CA PHE A 420 -38.77 -1.37 -15.27
C PHE A 420 -39.51 -2.62 -14.76
N ASN A 421 -39.45 -2.92 -13.47
CA ASN A 421 -40.16 -4.02 -12.85
C ASN A 421 -41.61 -3.64 -12.40
N GLY A 422 -42.11 -2.47 -12.77
CA GLY A 422 -43.46 -2.03 -12.41
C GLY A 422 -43.63 -1.61 -10.95
N GLY A 423 -42.54 -1.42 -10.24
CA GLY A 423 -42.48 -0.95 -8.85
C GLY A 423 -42.10 0.54 -8.76
N VAL A 424 -41.99 1.01 -7.54
CA VAL A 424 -41.65 2.40 -7.20
C VAL A 424 -40.58 2.41 -6.12
N ARG A 425 -39.41 2.98 -6.45
CA ARG A 425 -38.35 3.30 -5.50
C ARG A 425 -37.70 4.62 -5.91
N PRO A 426 -38.19 5.78 -5.40
CA PRO A 426 -37.86 7.11 -5.94
C PRO A 426 -36.39 7.49 -5.80
N ASP A 427 -35.72 7.00 -4.76
CA ASP A 427 -34.31 7.24 -4.50
C ASP A 427 -33.39 6.27 -5.27
N ASN A 428 -33.97 5.25 -5.96
CA ASN A 428 -33.25 4.20 -6.70
C ASN A 428 -32.30 3.36 -5.85
N LEU A 429 -32.45 3.39 -4.51
CA LEU A 429 -31.59 2.70 -3.57
C LEU A 429 -31.85 1.19 -3.60
N GLU A 430 -30.82 0.45 -3.98
CA GLU A 430 -30.85 -1.00 -4.09
C GLU A 430 -30.41 -1.66 -2.77
N TYR A 431 -29.26 -1.24 -2.26
CA TYR A 431 -28.60 -1.78 -1.09
C TYR A 431 -28.13 -0.64 -0.18
N TYR A 432 -28.20 -0.86 1.11
CA TYR A 432 -27.66 0.03 2.10
C TYR A 432 -27.03 -0.75 3.26
N SER A 433 -25.74 -0.51 3.50
CA SER A 433 -25.04 -1.02 4.68
C SER A 433 -24.49 0.12 5.53
N VAL A 434 -24.46 -0.12 6.83
CA VAL A 434 -23.81 0.71 7.84
C VAL A 434 -22.97 -0.18 8.72
N ASP A 435 -21.69 0.13 8.83
CA ASP A 435 -20.73 -0.58 9.66
C ASP A 435 -20.11 0.37 10.68
N ARG A 436 -20.09 -0.03 11.93
CA ARG A 436 -19.44 0.69 13.03
C ARG A 436 -18.45 -0.21 13.71
N VAL A 437 -17.25 0.31 13.92
CA VAL A 437 -16.14 -0.43 14.52
C VAL A 437 -15.53 0.41 15.63
N LYS A 438 -15.32 -0.19 16.78
CA LYS A 438 -14.57 0.43 17.86
C LYS A 438 -13.52 -0.55 18.36
N LEU A 439 -12.27 -0.13 18.30
CA LEU A 439 -11.11 -0.89 18.73
C LEU A 439 -10.44 -0.19 19.92
N THR A 440 -10.16 -0.95 20.96
CA THR A 440 -9.31 -0.52 22.07
C THR A 440 -8.17 -1.50 22.25
N GLU A 441 -6.94 -1.02 22.18
CA GLU A 441 -5.74 -1.83 22.36
C GLU A 441 -4.91 -1.31 23.53
N THR A 442 -4.35 -2.23 24.30
CA THR A 442 -3.37 -1.94 25.33
C THR A 442 -2.21 -2.90 25.25
N ALA A 443 -1.00 -2.41 25.47
CA ALA A 443 0.15 -3.28 25.56
C ALA A 443 1.23 -2.78 26.53
N PHE A 444 1.96 -3.74 27.09
CA PHE A 444 3.22 -3.51 27.79
C PHE A 444 4.32 -4.27 27.08
N PHE A 445 5.42 -3.60 26.81
CA PHE A 445 6.53 -4.20 26.07
C PHE A 445 7.88 -3.82 26.65
N GLY A 446 8.89 -4.62 26.32
CA GLY A 446 10.25 -4.29 26.68
C GLY A 446 11.26 -5.21 25.99
N GLU A 447 12.48 -4.73 25.95
CA GLU A 447 13.65 -5.48 25.48
C GLU A 447 14.79 -5.30 26.49
N ILE A 448 15.55 -6.36 26.68
CA ILE A 448 16.78 -6.36 27.46
C ILE A 448 17.90 -6.88 26.57
N SER A 449 18.95 -6.08 26.40
CA SER A 449 20.16 -6.47 25.67
C SER A 449 21.33 -6.54 26.61
N TYR A 450 22.11 -7.60 26.48
CA TYR A 450 23.31 -7.80 27.26
C TYR A 450 24.52 -8.09 26.36
N ARG A 451 25.55 -7.29 26.50
CA ARG A 451 26.84 -7.44 25.80
C ARG A 451 27.76 -8.28 26.63
N PHE A 452 27.94 -9.54 26.21
CA PHE A 452 28.82 -10.49 26.88
C PHE A 452 30.29 -10.20 26.68
N THR A 453 30.65 -9.71 25.51
CA THR A 453 31.95 -9.20 25.10
C THR A 453 31.73 -7.96 24.26
N ASP A 454 32.78 -7.22 23.93
CA ASP A 454 32.66 -6.05 23.01
C ASP A 454 32.07 -6.44 21.64
N ALA A 455 32.26 -7.69 21.22
CA ALA A 455 31.77 -8.20 19.94
C ALA A 455 30.47 -8.99 20.03
N TRP A 456 30.02 -9.48 21.19
CA TRP A 456 28.85 -10.37 21.29
C TRP A 456 27.73 -9.79 22.15
N GLN A 457 26.58 -9.60 21.53
CA GLN A 457 25.36 -9.13 22.19
C GLN A 457 24.22 -10.14 22.05
N VAL A 458 23.36 -10.21 23.05
CA VAL A 458 22.08 -10.94 23.02
C VAL A 458 20.97 -9.99 23.48
N THR A 459 19.86 -10.00 22.76
CA THR A 459 18.65 -9.23 23.09
C THR A 459 17.46 -10.15 23.24
N LEU A 460 16.70 -9.96 24.31
CA LEU A 460 15.41 -10.62 24.58
C LEU A 460 14.33 -9.56 24.63
N GLY A 461 13.27 -9.75 23.86
CA GLY A 461 12.10 -8.87 23.85
C GLY A 461 10.81 -9.63 24.17
N ALA A 462 9.87 -8.93 24.79
CA ALA A 462 8.53 -9.43 25.03
C ALA A 462 7.50 -8.30 24.98
N ARG A 463 6.29 -8.61 24.48
CA ARG A 463 5.11 -7.76 24.51
C ARG A 463 3.92 -8.56 25.02
N LYS A 464 3.24 -8.05 26.04
CA LYS A 464 1.90 -8.47 26.42
C LYS A 464 0.93 -7.49 25.81
N TYR A 465 0.01 -7.98 24.99
CA TYR A 465 -1.06 -7.17 24.39
C TYR A 465 -2.42 -7.68 24.85
N ALA A 466 -3.41 -6.81 24.77
CA ALA A 466 -4.82 -7.12 24.82
C ALA A 466 -5.58 -6.13 23.94
N TYR A 467 -6.60 -6.60 23.26
CA TYR A 467 -7.52 -5.76 22.52
C TYR A 467 -8.98 -6.15 22.76
N ASP A 468 -9.85 -5.18 22.56
CA ASP A 468 -11.29 -5.32 22.57
C ASP A 468 -11.83 -4.62 21.32
N LEU A 469 -12.48 -5.38 20.46
CA LEU A 469 -13.08 -4.94 19.22
C LEU A 469 -14.59 -5.10 19.32
N GLU A 470 -15.33 -4.00 19.25
CA GLU A 470 -16.78 -3.95 19.18
C GLU A 470 -17.18 -3.60 17.74
N THR A 471 -18.13 -4.33 17.16
CA THR A 471 -18.70 -4.05 15.85
C THR A 471 -20.20 -3.98 15.91
N SER A 472 -20.82 -3.12 15.09
CA SER A 472 -22.26 -3.01 14.97
C SER A 472 -22.61 -2.74 13.51
N SER A 473 -23.21 -3.72 12.85
CA SER A 473 -23.45 -3.67 11.39
C SER A 473 -24.92 -3.84 11.07
N ALA A 474 -25.41 -3.14 10.06
CA ALA A 474 -26.76 -3.29 9.55
C ALA A 474 -26.77 -3.25 8.03
N VAL A 475 -27.63 -4.09 7.44
CA VAL A 475 -27.84 -4.15 5.99
C VAL A 475 -29.32 -4.12 5.70
N ASP A 476 -29.71 -3.37 4.67
CA ASP A 476 -31.07 -3.41 4.10
C ASP A 476 -30.99 -3.55 2.57
N PHE A 477 -32.03 -4.14 1.99
CA PHE A 477 -32.25 -4.27 0.55
C PHE A 477 -33.51 -3.48 0.15
N PRO A 478 -33.46 -2.14 0.13
CA PRO A 478 -34.63 -1.30 -0.02
C PRO A 478 -35.40 -1.51 -1.34
N LEU A 479 -34.67 -1.75 -2.44
CA LEU A 479 -35.29 -2.06 -3.73
C LEU A 479 -36.08 -3.35 -3.69
N TYR A 480 -35.46 -4.43 -3.22
CA TYR A 480 -36.12 -5.73 -3.10
C TYR A 480 -37.35 -5.64 -2.21
N ASN A 481 -37.20 -5.02 -1.04
CA ASN A 481 -38.31 -4.89 -0.08
C ASN A 481 -39.48 -4.08 -0.60
N SER A 482 -39.24 -3.00 -1.35
CA SER A 482 -40.33 -2.17 -1.90
C SER A 482 -40.95 -2.76 -3.17
N VAL A 483 -40.17 -3.35 -4.08
CA VAL A 483 -40.67 -3.87 -5.35
C VAL A 483 -41.27 -5.27 -5.21
N PHE A 484 -40.69 -6.13 -4.41
CA PHE A 484 -41.07 -7.54 -4.28
C PHE A 484 -41.57 -7.93 -2.86
N GLY A 485 -41.15 -7.23 -1.82
CA GLY A 485 -41.46 -7.52 -0.42
C GLY A 485 -42.71 -6.83 0.10
N GLY A 486 -43.28 -5.87 -0.62
CA GLY A 486 -44.47 -5.12 -0.21
C GLY A 486 -44.25 -4.03 0.83
N ALA A 487 -42.98 -3.62 1.06
CA ALA A 487 -42.66 -2.45 1.85
C ALA A 487 -43.01 -1.16 1.12
N GLY A 488 -43.10 -0.05 1.84
CA GLY A 488 -43.31 1.28 1.25
C GLY A 488 -42.16 1.71 0.32
N PRO A 489 -42.43 2.61 -0.63
CA PRO A 489 -41.45 3.02 -1.64
C PRO A 489 -40.26 3.79 -1.08
N ASP A 490 -40.33 4.31 0.13
CA ASP A 490 -39.27 5.07 0.79
C ASP A 490 -38.80 4.37 2.09
N ASP A 491 -39.32 3.15 2.38
CA ASP A 491 -38.97 2.43 3.60
C ASP A 491 -37.52 1.97 3.54
N ILE A 492 -36.80 2.16 4.64
CA ILE A 492 -35.47 1.62 4.94
C ILE A 492 -35.52 1.02 6.34
N THR A 493 -35.03 -0.21 6.50
CA THR A 493 -35.06 -0.94 7.74
C THR A 493 -33.64 -1.45 8.08
N LEU A 494 -32.93 -0.70 8.90
CA LEU A 494 -31.60 -1.11 9.40
C LEU A 494 -31.79 -1.81 10.75
N ASN A 495 -31.54 -3.10 10.76
CA ASN A 495 -31.49 -3.91 11.98
C ASN A 495 -30.03 -4.13 12.35
N PHE A 496 -29.55 -3.41 13.35
CA PHE A 496 -28.17 -3.53 13.76
C PHE A 496 -27.93 -4.86 14.50
N GLU A 497 -26.90 -5.55 14.09
CA GLU A 497 -26.35 -6.72 14.76
C GLU A 497 -25.01 -6.35 15.37
N ASP A 498 -24.93 -6.52 16.69
CA ASP A 498 -23.72 -6.26 17.44
C ASP A 498 -22.84 -7.51 17.43
N GLY A 499 -21.57 -7.32 17.21
CA GLY A 499 -20.51 -8.32 17.24
C GLY A 499 -19.29 -7.81 17.97
N GLY A 500 -18.27 -8.62 18.02
CA GLY A 500 -17.00 -8.20 18.59
C GLY A 500 -16.08 -9.35 18.83
N GLN A 501 -14.87 -9.01 19.21
CA GLN A 501 -13.83 -9.97 19.54
C GLN A 501 -12.85 -9.36 20.53
N ASP A 502 -12.54 -10.11 21.57
CA ASP A 502 -11.45 -9.79 22.49
C ASP A 502 -10.40 -10.89 22.48
N ASP A 503 -9.15 -10.52 22.54
CA ASP A 503 -8.03 -11.46 22.70
C ASP A 503 -6.88 -10.79 23.44
N ASP A 504 -6.06 -11.62 24.09
CA ASP A 504 -4.83 -11.20 24.71
C ASP A 504 -3.72 -12.22 24.49
N GLY A 505 -2.52 -11.75 24.36
CA GLY A 505 -1.41 -12.66 24.05
C GLY A 505 -0.03 -12.10 24.39
N TRP A 506 0.96 -12.94 24.11
CA TRP A 506 2.36 -12.59 24.21
C TRP A 506 3.04 -12.71 22.85
N LEU A 507 3.96 -11.80 22.58
CA LEU A 507 4.91 -11.86 21.49
C LEU A 507 6.32 -11.84 22.06
N PHE A 508 7.19 -12.62 21.44
CA PHE A 508 8.57 -12.74 21.87
C PHE A 508 9.55 -12.40 20.75
N LYS A 509 10.72 -11.90 21.17
CA LYS A 509 11.86 -11.68 20.27
C LYS A 509 13.12 -12.20 20.94
N PHE A 510 13.91 -12.92 20.16
CA PHE A 510 15.28 -13.25 20.47
C PHE A 510 16.17 -12.73 19.34
N ASN A 511 17.22 -12.02 19.68
CA ASN A 511 18.23 -11.61 18.72
C ASN A 511 19.61 -11.84 19.34
N THR A 512 20.55 -12.23 18.51
CA THR A 512 21.96 -12.27 18.87
C THR A 512 22.79 -11.72 17.73
N SER A 513 23.77 -10.93 18.05
CA SER A 513 24.70 -10.34 17.07
C SER A 513 26.15 -10.55 17.49
N TYR A 514 27.01 -10.68 16.50
CA TYR A 514 28.45 -10.85 16.70
C TYR A 514 29.21 -10.00 15.67
N ASP A 515 30.03 -9.09 16.18
CA ASP A 515 30.95 -8.28 15.38
C ASP A 515 32.20 -9.11 15.10
N LEU A 516 32.30 -9.68 13.90
CA LEU A 516 33.50 -10.41 13.47
C LEU A 516 34.68 -9.48 13.30
N THR A 517 34.45 -8.27 12.86
CA THR A 517 35.37 -7.14 12.80
C THR A 517 34.58 -5.85 12.98
N ASP A 518 35.23 -4.69 13.08
CA ASP A 518 34.59 -3.37 13.16
C ASP A 518 33.73 -3.03 11.91
N ASP A 519 33.95 -3.74 10.82
CA ASP A 519 33.26 -3.54 9.53
C ASP A 519 32.39 -4.75 9.10
N LEU A 520 32.20 -5.76 10.00
CA LEU A 520 31.45 -6.98 9.68
C LEU A 520 30.68 -7.51 10.88
N LEU A 521 29.36 -7.29 10.84
CA LEU A 521 28.38 -7.80 11.79
C LEU A 521 27.61 -8.99 11.19
N ILE A 522 27.44 -10.06 11.99
CA ILE A 522 26.48 -11.13 11.71
C ILE A 522 25.45 -11.17 12.83
N TYR A 523 24.21 -11.51 12.49
CA TYR A 523 23.15 -11.60 13.47
C TYR A 523 22.16 -12.73 13.15
N ALA A 524 21.47 -13.20 14.20
CA ALA A 524 20.36 -14.12 14.07
C ALA A 524 19.17 -13.59 14.88
N THR A 525 17.96 -13.63 14.30
CA THR A 525 16.74 -13.14 14.91
C THR A 525 15.63 -14.18 14.85
N ILE A 526 14.92 -14.34 15.98
CA ILE A 526 13.58 -14.96 16.02
C ILE A 526 12.64 -13.87 16.49
N SER A 527 11.62 -13.54 15.70
CA SER A 527 10.65 -12.48 16.03
C SER A 527 9.26 -12.87 15.65
N GLU A 528 8.27 -12.35 16.38
CA GLU A 528 6.86 -12.65 16.19
C GLU A 528 6.08 -11.38 15.84
N GLY A 529 5.00 -11.54 15.06
CA GLY A 529 4.02 -10.52 14.72
C GLY A 529 2.60 -11.08 14.82
N TYR A 530 1.62 -10.21 14.93
CA TYR A 530 0.21 -10.61 14.94
C TYR A 530 -0.66 -9.56 14.25
N ARG A 531 -1.83 -10.01 13.80
CA ARG A 531 -2.91 -9.16 13.33
C ARG A 531 -4.18 -9.55 14.07
N ILE A 532 -5.03 -8.58 14.39
CA ILE A 532 -6.29 -8.81 15.09
C ILE A 532 -7.30 -9.50 14.17
N GLY A 533 -8.23 -10.25 14.76
CA GLY A 533 -9.41 -10.75 14.06
C GLY A 533 -10.51 -9.69 13.95
N ASN A 534 -11.58 -9.98 13.20
CA ASN A 534 -12.71 -9.07 13.07
C ASN A 534 -14.01 -9.82 12.75
N SER A 535 -15.13 -9.10 12.76
CA SER A 535 -16.39 -9.54 12.17
C SER A 535 -16.33 -9.37 10.64
N ASN A 536 -17.03 -10.25 9.91
CA ASN A 536 -17.18 -10.12 8.47
C ASN A 536 -18.30 -9.16 8.04
N GLY A 537 -19.05 -8.57 9.00
CA GLY A 537 -20.10 -7.58 8.70
C GLY A 537 -21.25 -8.10 7.84
N VAL A 538 -21.45 -9.40 7.75
CA VAL A 538 -22.51 -10.03 6.93
C VAL A 538 -23.73 -10.33 7.78
N ALA A 539 -24.92 -10.13 7.21
CA ALA A 539 -26.16 -10.51 7.88
C ALA A 539 -26.26 -12.01 8.09
N ALA A 540 -26.65 -12.44 9.28
CA ALA A 540 -26.81 -13.86 9.62
C ALA A 540 -27.89 -14.53 8.78
N CYS A 541 -27.66 -15.74 8.33
CA CYS A 541 -28.64 -16.54 7.60
C CYS A 541 -29.82 -16.89 8.50
N PRO A 542 -31.09 -16.68 8.04
CA PRO A 542 -32.26 -17.11 8.79
C PRO A 542 -32.31 -18.64 8.89
N ASN A 543 -32.82 -19.14 10.00
CA ASN A 543 -32.97 -20.58 10.20
C ASN A 543 -34.46 -20.96 10.41
N PRO A 544 -35.10 -21.76 9.52
CA PRO A 544 -34.50 -22.36 8.33
C PRO A 544 -34.25 -21.34 7.20
N LEU A 545 -33.26 -21.62 6.36
CA LEU A 545 -33.02 -20.86 5.13
C LEU A 545 -34.28 -20.93 4.23
N PRO A 546 -34.78 -19.81 3.72
CA PRO A 546 -35.88 -19.81 2.76
C PRO A 546 -35.50 -20.59 1.49
N ASN A 547 -36.49 -21.10 0.74
CA ASN A 547 -36.21 -21.79 -0.52
C ASN A 547 -35.71 -20.87 -1.66
N ASN A 548 -35.94 -19.57 -1.53
CA ASN A 548 -35.32 -18.55 -2.35
C ASN A 548 -34.05 -18.08 -1.65
N GLN A 549 -32.95 -18.23 -2.27
CA GLN A 549 -31.65 -17.95 -1.70
C GLN A 549 -31.52 -16.48 -1.30
N ILE A 550 -31.03 -16.23 -0.10
CA ILE A 550 -30.74 -14.91 0.43
C ILE A 550 -29.22 -14.81 0.59
N ALA A 551 -28.68 -13.64 0.25
CA ALA A 551 -27.28 -13.34 0.54
C ALA A 551 -27.13 -13.16 2.06
N CYS A 552 -26.40 -14.08 2.72
CA CYS A 552 -26.24 -14.11 4.17
C CYS A 552 -25.06 -14.96 4.60
N GLY A 553 -24.54 -14.76 5.81
CA GLY A 553 -23.47 -15.52 6.42
C GLY A 553 -23.95 -16.67 7.30
N LEU A 554 -23.32 -17.83 7.15
CA LEU A 554 -23.46 -18.93 8.10
C LEU A 554 -22.74 -18.59 9.43
N PRO A 555 -23.06 -19.27 10.54
CA PRO A 555 -22.41 -18.97 11.82
C PRO A 555 -20.88 -19.00 11.81
N ASN A 556 -20.26 -19.84 11.00
CA ASN A 556 -18.81 -19.94 10.81
C ASN A 556 -18.25 -18.94 9.80
N GLU A 557 -19.06 -18.06 9.23
CA GLU A 557 -18.70 -17.02 8.28
C GLU A 557 -18.87 -15.62 8.86
N MET A 558 -19.34 -15.52 10.12
CA MET A 558 -19.63 -14.23 10.75
C MET A 558 -18.38 -13.48 11.22
N ALA A 559 -17.31 -14.22 11.53
CA ALA A 559 -16.08 -13.63 12.06
C ALA A 559 -14.85 -14.45 11.65
N TYR A 560 -13.69 -13.81 11.72
CA TYR A 560 -12.38 -14.43 11.55
C TYR A 560 -11.46 -14.08 12.73
N PHE A 561 -10.50 -14.95 13.02
CA PHE A 561 -9.66 -14.89 14.22
C PHE A 561 -8.31 -14.23 13.93
N PRO A 562 -7.57 -13.82 14.99
CA PRO A 562 -6.21 -13.35 14.89
C PRO A 562 -5.29 -14.35 14.18
N ASP A 563 -4.36 -13.82 13.41
CA ASP A 563 -3.29 -14.59 12.80
C ASP A 563 -1.91 -14.14 13.31
N LYS A 564 -0.90 -15.02 13.21
CA LYS A 564 0.43 -14.79 13.77
C LYS A 564 1.53 -15.21 12.83
N THR A 565 2.61 -14.44 12.80
CA THR A 565 3.85 -14.82 12.11
C THR A 565 4.99 -15.03 13.08
N LYS A 566 5.86 -15.97 12.73
CA LYS A 566 7.12 -16.21 13.42
C LYS A 566 8.25 -16.31 12.41
N ASN A 567 9.21 -15.41 12.55
CA ASN A 567 10.36 -15.28 11.66
C ASN A 567 11.61 -15.88 12.28
N TYR A 568 12.37 -16.60 11.45
CA TYR A 568 13.72 -17.05 11.74
C TYR A 568 14.63 -16.45 10.67
N GLU A 569 15.59 -15.66 11.08
CA GLU A 569 16.43 -14.87 10.19
C GLU A 569 17.90 -14.98 10.58
N LEU A 570 18.75 -15.08 9.57
CA LEU A 570 20.19 -14.93 9.69
C LEU A 570 20.66 -13.87 8.70
N GLY A 571 21.34 -12.84 9.21
CA GLY A 571 21.76 -11.70 8.39
C GLY A 571 23.20 -11.28 8.60
N ILE A 572 23.67 -10.46 7.68
CA ILE A 572 25.01 -9.90 7.63
C ILE A 572 24.97 -8.44 7.23
N HIS A 573 25.71 -7.60 7.93
CA HIS A 573 26.03 -6.24 7.55
C HIS A 573 27.52 -6.12 7.38
N SER A 574 27.99 -5.58 6.27
CA SER A 574 29.41 -5.53 5.97
C SER A 574 29.87 -4.32 5.17
N GLN A 575 31.05 -3.81 5.49
CA GLN A 575 31.70 -2.71 4.81
C GLN A 575 33.08 -3.16 4.33
N TRP A 576 33.44 -2.84 3.11
CA TRP A 576 34.67 -3.28 2.42
C TRP A 576 35.34 -2.12 1.70
N LEU A 577 36.64 -2.30 1.37
CA LEU A 577 37.40 -1.36 0.56
C LEU A 577 37.47 0.04 1.19
N ASP A 578 37.81 0.12 2.46
CA ASP A 578 37.81 1.36 3.24
C ASP A 578 36.42 2.03 3.25
N ARG A 579 35.37 1.23 3.49
CA ARG A 579 33.93 1.64 3.54
C ARG A 579 33.39 2.24 2.23
N ARG A 580 34.02 1.93 1.10
CA ARG A 580 33.49 2.30 -0.22
C ARG A 580 32.45 1.31 -0.76
N LEU A 581 32.44 0.09 -0.25
CA LEU A 581 31.49 -0.95 -0.62
C LEU A 581 30.77 -1.43 0.64
N THR A 582 29.45 -1.27 0.66
CA THR A 582 28.56 -1.85 1.66
C THR A 582 27.81 -3.01 1.03
N ILE A 583 27.72 -4.14 1.74
CA ILE A 583 26.93 -5.31 1.33
C ILE A 583 26.17 -5.79 2.55
N ASN A 584 24.85 -5.81 2.48
CA ASN A 584 23.97 -6.34 3.50
C ASN A 584 23.12 -7.46 2.91
N GLY A 585 22.81 -8.46 3.71
CA GLY A 585 21.97 -9.55 3.25
C GLY A 585 21.34 -10.33 4.38
N ALA A 586 20.24 -11.00 4.09
CA ALA A 586 19.56 -11.88 5.03
C ALA A 586 18.98 -13.09 4.31
N ILE A 587 18.91 -14.22 5.02
CA ILE A 587 18.07 -15.35 4.67
C ILE A 587 17.01 -15.52 5.75
N PHE A 588 15.81 -15.88 5.36
CA PHE A 588 14.69 -15.97 6.29
C PHE A 588 13.75 -17.14 6.02
N LEU A 589 13.05 -17.54 7.08
CA LEU A 589 11.85 -18.37 7.07
C LEU A 589 10.82 -17.67 7.96
N VAL A 590 9.65 -17.37 7.41
CA VAL A 590 8.50 -16.86 8.15
C VAL A 590 7.40 -17.90 8.14
N GLU A 591 7.07 -18.44 9.30
CA GLU A 591 5.89 -19.31 9.52
C GLU A 591 4.69 -18.41 9.79
N TRP A 592 3.54 -18.70 9.18
CA TRP A 592 2.30 -17.96 9.34
C TRP A 592 1.16 -18.91 9.74
N SER A 593 0.67 -18.76 10.96
CA SER A 593 -0.42 -19.54 11.53
C SER A 593 -1.76 -18.85 11.34
N ASP A 594 -2.78 -19.62 11.03
CA ASP A 594 -4.17 -19.15 10.88
C ASP A 594 -4.33 -18.00 9.87
N PRO A 595 -3.66 -17.99 8.70
CA PRO A 595 -3.65 -16.85 7.80
C PRO A 595 -5.06 -16.39 7.45
N GLN A 596 -5.30 -15.08 7.57
CA GLN A 596 -6.55 -14.45 7.15
C GLN A 596 -6.55 -14.37 5.62
N VAL A 597 -7.45 -15.13 4.98
CA VAL A 597 -7.51 -15.29 3.52
C VAL A 597 -8.86 -14.79 3.00
N ALA A 598 -8.83 -14.00 1.95
CA ALA A 598 -10.05 -13.56 1.29
C ALA A 598 -10.84 -14.75 0.70
N SER A 599 -12.11 -14.82 1.03
CA SER A 599 -13.06 -15.86 0.66
C SER A 599 -14.42 -15.22 0.34
N ALA A 600 -15.49 -16.02 0.35
CA ALA A 600 -16.86 -15.55 0.23
C ALA A 600 -17.82 -16.44 1.01
N THR A 601 -19.03 -15.94 1.30
CA THR A 601 -20.08 -16.71 1.95
C THR A 601 -20.61 -17.80 1.03
N GLU A 602 -21.10 -18.90 1.60
CA GLU A 602 -21.78 -19.96 0.85
C GLU A 602 -23.10 -19.48 0.24
N ASN A 603 -23.75 -18.53 0.92
CA ASN A 603 -25.00 -17.94 0.46
C ASN A 603 -24.74 -16.51 -0.06
N GLY A 604 -24.80 -16.35 -1.36
CA GLY A 604 -24.74 -15.06 -2.05
C GLY A 604 -23.34 -14.60 -2.46
N LEU A 605 -22.25 -15.38 -2.15
CA LEU A 605 -20.85 -15.00 -2.45
C LEU A 605 -20.46 -13.60 -1.98
N ILE A 606 -20.98 -13.19 -0.82
CA ILE A 606 -20.56 -11.95 -0.20
C ILE A 606 -19.07 -12.09 0.15
N PRO A 607 -18.21 -11.15 -0.24
CA PRO A 607 -16.80 -11.19 0.15
C PRO A 607 -16.63 -11.22 1.67
N ILE A 608 -15.85 -12.16 2.17
CA ILE A 608 -15.49 -12.31 3.58
C ILE A 608 -14.05 -12.73 3.72
N THR A 609 -13.53 -12.64 4.92
CA THR A 609 -12.27 -13.24 5.33
C THR A 609 -12.53 -14.55 6.08
N LYS A 610 -11.73 -15.58 5.80
CA LYS A 610 -11.66 -16.85 6.54
C LYS A 610 -10.24 -17.11 7.00
N ASN A 611 -10.06 -17.81 8.11
CA ASN A 611 -8.73 -18.30 8.48
C ASN A 611 -8.38 -19.55 7.66
N GLY A 612 -7.18 -19.56 7.09
CA GLY A 612 -6.52 -20.75 6.56
C GLY A 612 -5.83 -21.51 7.69
N GLU A 613 -5.27 -22.70 7.39
CA GLU A 613 -4.56 -23.50 8.40
C GLU A 613 -3.16 -22.96 8.64
N ALA A 614 -2.30 -22.96 7.63
CA ALA A 614 -0.93 -22.46 7.74
C ALA A 614 -0.34 -22.03 6.39
N ALA A 615 0.62 -21.09 6.46
CA ALA A 615 1.42 -20.66 5.32
C ALA A 615 2.87 -20.42 5.75
N GLU A 616 3.78 -20.32 4.81
CA GLU A 616 5.17 -19.91 5.06
C GLU A 616 5.71 -19.02 3.95
N SER A 617 6.77 -18.29 4.26
CA SER A 617 7.60 -17.59 3.28
C SER A 617 9.06 -17.88 3.55
N VAL A 618 9.78 -18.34 2.52
CA VAL A 618 11.22 -18.62 2.55
C VAL A 618 11.91 -17.74 1.52
N GLY A 619 13.05 -17.14 1.91
CA GLY A 619 13.73 -16.28 0.96
C GLY A 619 15.10 -15.80 1.35
N ALA A 620 15.62 -14.91 0.49
CA ALA A 620 16.89 -14.22 0.68
C ALA A 620 16.78 -12.80 0.14
N GLU A 621 17.42 -11.88 0.83
CA GLU A 621 17.47 -10.46 0.51
C GLU A 621 18.93 -10.01 0.49
N LEU A 622 19.27 -9.16 -0.47
CA LEU A 622 20.59 -8.60 -0.65
C LEU A 622 20.48 -7.14 -1.09
N ASP A 623 21.24 -6.27 -0.47
CA ASP A 623 21.49 -4.93 -0.99
C ASP A 623 23.01 -4.62 -0.98
N PHE A 624 23.42 -3.78 -1.92
CA PHE A 624 24.78 -3.26 -1.93
C PHE A 624 24.82 -1.80 -2.39
N ARG A 625 25.81 -1.08 -1.88
CA ARG A 625 26.17 0.27 -2.34
C ARG A 625 27.68 0.34 -2.55
N PHE A 626 28.10 0.71 -3.73
CA PHE A 626 29.48 0.77 -4.12
C PHE A 626 29.87 2.14 -4.69
N LYS A 627 30.70 2.86 -3.97
CA LYS A 627 31.37 4.06 -4.46
C LYS A 627 32.61 3.68 -5.25
N LEU A 628 32.42 3.34 -6.53
CA LEU A 628 33.48 2.81 -7.41
C LEU A 628 34.61 3.83 -7.60
N THR A 629 34.24 5.10 -7.80
CA THR A 629 35.11 6.26 -7.78
C THR A 629 34.48 7.36 -6.93
N PRO A 630 35.18 8.46 -6.60
CA PRO A 630 34.55 9.62 -5.92
C PRO A 630 33.29 10.12 -6.60
N ASP A 631 33.22 9.98 -7.92
CA ASP A 631 32.19 10.53 -8.80
C ASP A 631 31.19 9.50 -9.32
N LEU A 632 31.41 8.19 -9.03
CA LEU A 632 30.57 7.10 -9.55
C LEU A 632 30.11 6.18 -8.42
N THR A 633 28.81 6.18 -8.16
CA THR A 633 28.16 5.30 -7.21
C THR A 633 27.25 4.31 -7.93
N ILE A 634 27.30 3.05 -7.50
CA ILE A 634 26.42 1.98 -7.97
C ILE A 634 25.70 1.43 -6.76
N ARG A 635 24.39 1.31 -6.84
CA ARG A 635 23.53 0.65 -5.83
C ARG A 635 22.74 -0.45 -6.49
N GLY A 636 22.45 -1.50 -5.78
CA GLY A 636 21.59 -2.55 -6.28
C GLY A 636 21.02 -3.39 -5.15
N ASN A 637 19.88 -3.98 -5.43
CA ASN A 637 19.24 -4.93 -4.52
C ASN A 637 18.72 -6.13 -5.31
N TYR A 638 18.51 -7.22 -4.58
CA TYR A 638 17.83 -8.40 -5.08
C TYR A 638 17.10 -9.08 -3.93
N SER A 639 15.90 -9.56 -4.21
CA SER A 639 15.08 -10.31 -3.27
C SER A 639 14.50 -11.54 -3.96
N TYR A 640 14.59 -12.65 -3.27
CA TYR A 640 13.87 -13.88 -3.56
C TYR A 640 12.96 -14.18 -2.37
N ALA A 641 11.66 -14.34 -2.60
CA ALA A 641 10.68 -14.71 -1.58
C ALA A 641 9.64 -15.64 -2.17
N ARG A 642 9.56 -16.86 -1.66
CA ARG A 642 8.52 -17.83 -2.01
C ARG A 642 7.58 -17.97 -0.83
N ALA A 643 6.35 -17.49 -1.01
CA ALA A 643 5.28 -17.60 -0.02
C ALA A 643 4.19 -18.56 -0.53
N GLU A 644 3.83 -19.56 0.29
CA GLU A 644 2.87 -20.60 -0.07
C GLU A 644 2.10 -21.12 1.14
N LEU A 645 0.93 -21.71 0.91
CA LEU A 645 0.23 -22.49 1.93
C LEU A 645 1.02 -23.77 2.25
N THR A 646 1.16 -24.11 3.52
CA THR A 646 1.85 -25.33 3.96
C THR A 646 0.88 -26.44 4.34
N GLU A 647 -0.37 -26.10 4.64
CA GLU A 647 -1.43 -27.02 4.97
C GLU A 647 -2.66 -26.77 4.09
N THR A 648 -3.45 -27.84 3.87
CA THR A 648 -4.66 -27.74 3.03
C THR A 648 -5.84 -27.24 3.84
N THR A 649 -6.39 -26.08 3.44
CA THR A 649 -7.64 -25.55 3.98
C THR A 649 -8.79 -25.90 3.03
N LEU A 650 -9.79 -26.58 3.52
CA LEU A 650 -10.93 -27.02 2.72
C LEU A 650 -11.88 -25.83 2.44
N ASN A 651 -12.41 -25.76 1.22
CA ASN A 651 -13.42 -24.78 0.81
C ASN A 651 -12.99 -23.33 1.06
N LEU A 652 -11.72 -23.04 0.81
CA LEU A 652 -11.15 -21.71 1.09
C LEU A 652 -11.47 -20.70 -0.02
N ILE A 653 -11.35 -21.12 -1.29
CA ILE A 653 -11.38 -20.23 -2.44
C ILE A 653 -12.69 -20.41 -3.21
N PRO A 654 -13.56 -19.38 -3.28
CA PRO A 654 -14.78 -19.46 -4.07
C PRO A 654 -14.42 -19.53 -5.56
N SER A 655 -15.07 -20.46 -6.27
CA SER A 655 -14.82 -20.72 -7.69
C SER A 655 -16.10 -20.95 -8.46
N ILE A 656 -16.13 -20.49 -9.71
CA ILE A 656 -17.17 -20.83 -10.69
C ILE A 656 -16.50 -21.67 -11.78
N ARG A 657 -17.03 -22.83 -12.06
CA ARG A 657 -16.46 -23.68 -13.13
C ARG A 657 -16.79 -23.10 -14.51
N PRO A 658 -15.84 -23.10 -15.45
CA PRO A 658 -16.13 -22.82 -16.85
C PRO A 658 -17.27 -23.70 -17.36
N GLY A 659 -18.28 -23.11 -17.97
CA GLY A 659 -19.42 -23.83 -18.55
C GLY A 659 -20.65 -23.92 -17.64
N ASP A 660 -20.60 -23.43 -16.42
CA ASP A 660 -21.83 -23.28 -15.62
C ASP A 660 -22.73 -22.22 -16.30
N PRO A 661 -24.03 -22.48 -16.47
CA PRO A 661 -24.94 -21.57 -17.17
C PRO A 661 -25.01 -20.21 -16.46
N ALA A 662 -25.11 -19.12 -17.23
CA ALA A 662 -25.47 -17.82 -16.68
C ALA A 662 -26.82 -17.95 -15.94
N GLY A 663 -26.94 -17.37 -14.76
CA GLY A 663 -28.13 -17.51 -13.89
C GLY A 663 -28.12 -18.77 -12.97
N SER A 664 -27.21 -19.70 -13.16
CA SER A 664 -27.06 -20.84 -12.24
C SER A 664 -26.24 -20.49 -10.98
N PHE A 665 -25.83 -19.26 -10.86
CA PHE A 665 -24.92 -18.77 -9.83
C PHE A 665 -25.45 -18.99 -8.41
N PHE A 666 -26.74 -18.95 -8.23
CA PHE A 666 -27.38 -19.03 -6.92
C PHE A 666 -28.06 -20.38 -6.64
N GLN A 667 -28.20 -21.24 -7.61
CA GLN A 667 -28.83 -22.54 -7.41
C GLN A 667 -27.79 -23.64 -7.14
N ASN A 668 -27.14 -23.60 -5.98
CA ASN A 668 -26.23 -24.67 -5.49
C ASN A 668 -25.03 -24.97 -6.41
N THR A 669 -24.58 -24.02 -7.24
CA THR A 669 -23.45 -24.21 -8.16
C THR A 669 -22.19 -23.52 -7.69
N ILE A 670 -22.22 -22.78 -6.58
CA ILE A 670 -21.02 -22.26 -5.95
C ILE A 670 -20.18 -23.45 -5.52
N LYS A 671 -18.97 -23.50 -6.04
CA LYS A 671 -17.99 -24.51 -5.67
C LYS A 671 -16.83 -23.80 -5.06
N TYR A 672 -16.37 -24.36 -3.96
CA TYR A 672 -15.12 -23.94 -3.38
C TYR A 672 -14.02 -24.87 -3.86
N GLU A 673 -12.87 -24.28 -4.14
CA GLU A 673 -11.63 -25.00 -4.27
C GLU A 673 -10.90 -24.96 -2.93
N ASN A 674 -10.16 -26.01 -2.62
CA ASN A 674 -9.31 -26.00 -1.44
C ASN A 674 -8.13 -25.06 -1.67
N GLY A 675 -7.68 -24.37 -0.62
CA GLY A 675 -6.32 -23.89 -0.56
C GLY A 675 -5.41 -25.06 -0.26
N GLU A 676 -4.66 -25.56 -1.21
CA GLU A 676 -3.83 -26.75 -1.03
C GLU A 676 -2.42 -26.41 -0.60
N ALA A 677 -1.78 -27.30 0.17
CA ALA A 677 -0.36 -27.19 0.49
C ALA A 677 0.47 -27.06 -0.80
N GLY A 678 1.33 -26.04 -0.88
CA GLY A 678 2.11 -25.66 -2.05
C GLY A 678 1.43 -24.63 -2.96
N ASP A 679 0.20 -24.20 -2.67
CA ASP A 679 -0.41 -23.10 -3.38
C ASP A 679 0.33 -21.78 -3.05
N ARG A 680 0.94 -21.17 -4.06
CA ARG A 680 1.62 -19.88 -3.93
C ARG A 680 0.64 -18.80 -3.53
N LEU A 681 1.05 -17.94 -2.60
CA LEU A 681 0.30 -16.77 -2.18
C LEU A 681 0.34 -15.67 -3.24
N PRO A 682 -0.70 -14.81 -3.31
CA PRO A 682 -0.79 -13.78 -4.35
C PRO A 682 -0.03 -12.51 -3.98
N GLY A 683 0.14 -11.65 -4.96
CA GLY A 683 0.45 -10.23 -4.76
C GLY A 683 1.92 -9.87 -4.78
N ALA A 684 2.83 -10.82 -4.68
CA ALA A 684 4.26 -10.53 -4.77
C ALA A 684 4.98 -11.42 -5.78
N PRO A 685 6.00 -10.89 -6.47
CA PRO A 685 6.88 -11.70 -7.29
C PRO A 685 7.79 -12.58 -6.43
N GLU A 686 8.15 -13.77 -6.91
CA GLU A 686 9.19 -14.57 -6.25
C GLU A 686 10.58 -13.93 -6.39
N ASN A 687 10.82 -13.20 -7.47
CA ASN A 687 12.09 -12.57 -7.76
C ASN A 687 11.88 -11.10 -8.14
N GLN A 688 12.61 -10.21 -7.52
CA GLN A 688 12.69 -8.81 -7.90
C GLN A 688 14.07 -8.25 -7.61
N GLY A 689 14.43 -7.17 -8.29
CA GLY A 689 15.70 -6.50 -8.03
C GLY A 689 15.85 -5.22 -8.82
N SER A 690 16.78 -4.38 -8.38
CA SER A 690 17.10 -3.13 -9.04
C SER A 690 18.61 -2.86 -9.09
N LEU A 691 18.99 -2.03 -10.05
CA LEU A 691 20.34 -1.48 -10.17
C LEU A 691 20.23 0.01 -10.47
N TYR A 692 21.01 0.79 -9.77
CA TYR A 692 21.02 2.23 -9.88
C TYR A 692 22.47 2.76 -9.97
N ILE A 693 22.73 3.63 -10.93
CA ILE A 693 24.05 4.19 -11.24
C ILE A 693 23.96 5.71 -11.21
N GLU A 694 24.78 6.33 -10.39
CA GLU A 694 24.92 7.78 -10.30
C GLU A 694 26.33 8.20 -10.71
N TYR A 695 26.42 9.19 -11.58
CA TYR A 695 27.69 9.76 -12.00
C TYR A 695 27.66 11.27 -11.89
N SER A 696 28.52 11.82 -11.02
CA SER A 696 28.73 13.27 -10.88
C SER A 696 29.87 13.69 -11.83
N ALA A 697 29.53 14.43 -12.86
CA ALA A 697 30.51 14.94 -13.80
C ALA A 697 31.36 16.08 -13.18
N PRO A 698 32.58 16.30 -13.64
CA PRO A 698 33.34 17.48 -13.23
C PRO A 698 32.52 18.75 -13.43
N PRO A 699 32.56 19.73 -12.49
CA PRO A 699 31.74 20.93 -12.58
C PRO A 699 31.97 21.68 -13.90
N ILE A 700 30.87 22.07 -14.54
CA ILE A 700 30.87 22.82 -15.78
C ILE A 700 30.44 24.26 -15.49
N ALA A 701 31.30 25.23 -15.74
CA ALA A 701 31.05 26.65 -15.44
C ALA A 701 30.61 26.95 -14.00
N GLY A 702 31.11 26.15 -13.03
CA GLY A 702 30.77 26.29 -11.61
C GLY A 702 29.43 25.63 -11.21
N LEU A 703 28.82 24.85 -12.08
CA LEU A 703 27.63 24.07 -11.80
C LEU A 703 27.98 22.58 -11.67
N ASN A 704 27.42 21.90 -10.71
CA ASN A 704 27.48 20.45 -10.60
C ASN A 704 26.49 19.83 -11.60
N VAL A 705 26.89 18.72 -12.21
CA VAL A 705 26.06 17.96 -13.16
C VAL A 705 26.07 16.49 -12.78
N ASP A 706 24.92 15.97 -12.37
CA ASP A 706 24.75 14.59 -11.97
C ASP A 706 23.86 13.86 -12.97
N PHE A 707 24.28 12.67 -13.36
CA PHE A 707 23.53 11.76 -14.21
C PHE A 707 23.12 10.56 -13.36
N ALA A 708 21.87 10.15 -13.48
CA ALA A 708 21.40 8.96 -12.82
C ALA A 708 20.65 8.06 -13.80
N TYR A 709 20.88 6.76 -13.68
CA TYR A 709 20.18 5.72 -14.45
C TYR A 709 19.76 4.62 -13.49
N GLY A 710 18.48 4.30 -13.46
CA GLY A 710 17.88 3.23 -12.70
C GLY A 710 17.29 2.17 -13.61
N ILE A 711 17.30 0.92 -13.15
CA ILE A 711 16.57 -0.19 -13.76
C ILE A 711 16.04 -1.07 -12.64
N SER A 712 14.76 -1.39 -12.70
CA SER A 712 14.08 -2.33 -11.79
C SER A 712 13.41 -3.44 -12.58
N ALA A 713 13.45 -4.65 -12.06
CA ALA A 713 12.84 -5.83 -12.63
C ALA A 713 11.99 -6.55 -11.58
N VAL A 714 10.77 -6.87 -11.95
CA VAL A 714 9.76 -7.56 -11.14
C VAL A 714 9.38 -8.84 -11.86
N GLY A 715 9.38 -9.98 -11.17
CA GLY A 715 8.96 -11.27 -11.70
C GLY A 715 7.45 -11.37 -11.88
N ASP A 716 6.97 -12.54 -12.27
CA ASP A 716 5.53 -12.81 -12.39
C ASP A 716 4.83 -12.80 -11.03
N VAL A 717 3.58 -12.32 -11.04
CA VAL A 717 2.75 -12.18 -9.84
C VAL A 717 1.43 -12.92 -10.02
N LEU A 718 1.04 -13.73 -9.02
CA LEU A 718 -0.30 -14.31 -8.95
C LEU A 718 -1.29 -13.30 -8.37
N THR A 719 -2.50 -13.24 -8.91
CA THR A 719 -3.54 -12.33 -8.42
C THR A 719 -4.44 -12.93 -7.34
N ARG A 720 -4.42 -14.25 -7.19
CA ARG A 720 -5.15 -15.02 -6.18
C ARG A 720 -4.35 -16.25 -5.77
N THR A 721 -4.57 -16.74 -4.56
CA THR A 721 -3.91 -17.94 -4.00
C THR A 721 -3.99 -19.13 -4.95
N GLY A 722 -2.85 -19.73 -5.28
CA GLY A 722 -2.72 -20.84 -6.21
C GLY A 722 -3.18 -20.55 -7.65
N GLY A 723 -3.48 -19.29 -8.00
CA GLY A 723 -4.11 -18.96 -9.28
C GLY A 723 -5.56 -19.47 -9.42
N LYS A 724 -6.19 -19.89 -8.30
CA LYS A 724 -7.53 -20.45 -8.24
C LYS A 724 -8.62 -19.35 -8.20
N GLY A 725 -9.89 -19.74 -8.28
CA GLY A 725 -11.02 -18.83 -8.16
C GLY A 725 -11.06 -17.70 -9.20
N GLY A 726 -10.58 -17.95 -10.42
CA GLY A 726 -10.46 -16.93 -11.48
C GLY A 726 -9.19 -16.10 -11.39
N GLY A 727 -8.24 -16.48 -10.54
CA GLY A 727 -6.92 -15.87 -10.48
C GLY A 727 -6.14 -16.00 -11.79
N ILE A 728 -5.33 -15.02 -12.09
CA ILE A 728 -4.43 -14.99 -13.25
C ILE A 728 -2.99 -14.72 -12.80
N THR A 729 -2.06 -15.00 -13.70
CA THR A 729 -0.67 -14.57 -13.55
C THR A 729 -0.47 -13.28 -14.33
N LEU A 730 0.06 -12.25 -13.68
CA LEU A 730 0.55 -11.04 -14.31
C LEU A 730 1.99 -11.28 -14.74
N ASP A 731 2.32 -10.88 -15.96
CA ASP A 731 3.66 -11.06 -16.50
C ASP A 731 4.67 -10.15 -15.80
N GLY A 732 5.87 -10.67 -15.55
CA GLY A 732 6.97 -9.87 -15.03
C GLY A 732 7.38 -8.76 -16.00
N TYR A 733 7.91 -7.65 -15.45
CA TYR A 733 8.27 -6.48 -16.23
C TYR A 733 9.61 -5.87 -15.79
N THR A 734 10.12 -4.97 -16.63
CA THR A 734 11.32 -4.20 -16.34
C THR A 734 11.08 -2.75 -16.70
N ILE A 735 11.39 -1.85 -15.77
CA ILE A 735 11.28 -0.40 -15.90
C ILE A 735 12.69 0.20 -15.84
N ALA A 736 12.95 1.23 -16.63
CA ALA A 736 14.19 1.99 -16.54
C ALA A 736 13.89 3.49 -16.46
N ASP A 737 14.71 4.19 -15.66
CA ASP A 737 14.59 5.62 -15.41
C ASP A 737 15.92 6.32 -15.71
N LEU A 738 15.85 7.57 -16.16
CA LEU A 738 17.01 8.39 -16.49
C LEU A 738 16.78 9.81 -15.97
N SER A 739 17.78 10.40 -15.32
CA SER A 739 17.73 11.80 -14.94
C SER A 739 19.07 12.51 -15.14
N VAL A 740 18.97 13.82 -15.34
CA VAL A 740 20.13 14.75 -15.37
C VAL A 740 19.79 15.93 -14.47
N LYS A 741 20.58 16.11 -13.40
CA LYS A 741 20.45 17.20 -12.47
C LYS A 741 21.60 18.18 -12.66
N VAL A 742 21.28 19.46 -12.73
CA VAL A 742 22.24 20.58 -12.72
C VAL A 742 21.99 21.39 -11.47
N SER A 743 23.02 21.65 -10.67
CA SER A 743 22.84 22.29 -9.37
C SER A 743 23.99 23.21 -8.97
N ASN A 744 23.68 24.08 -8.03
CA ASN A 744 24.65 24.83 -7.22
C ASN A 744 24.12 24.98 -5.79
N ASP A 745 24.83 25.71 -4.93
CA ASP A 745 24.49 25.88 -3.50
C ASP A 745 23.09 26.45 -3.25
N GLY A 746 22.46 27.10 -4.23
CA GLY A 746 21.19 27.80 -4.02
C GLY A 746 20.02 27.27 -4.85
N TRP A 747 20.24 26.40 -5.83
CA TRP A 747 19.19 25.81 -6.65
C TRP A 747 19.65 24.50 -7.32
N ASP A 748 18.69 23.69 -7.66
CA ASP A 748 18.86 22.53 -8.53
C ASP A 748 17.72 22.46 -9.57
N ALA A 749 18.05 21.97 -10.76
CA ALA A 749 17.13 21.72 -11.85
C ALA A 749 17.37 20.32 -12.41
N THR A 750 16.33 19.53 -12.49
CA THR A 750 16.40 18.14 -12.95
C THR A 750 15.46 17.92 -14.13
N VAL A 751 15.96 17.34 -15.21
CA VAL A 751 15.15 16.74 -16.26
C VAL A 751 15.19 15.22 -16.07
N TYR A 752 14.05 14.58 -16.12
CA TYR A 752 13.97 13.14 -15.95
C TYR A 752 13.02 12.46 -16.95
N ILE A 753 13.22 11.17 -17.13
CA ILE A 753 12.36 10.28 -17.88
C ILE A 753 12.14 9.04 -17.01
N SER A 754 10.92 8.82 -16.57
CA SER A 754 10.51 7.58 -15.91
C SER A 754 9.89 6.65 -16.95
N ASN A 755 10.02 5.35 -16.73
CA ASN A 755 9.61 4.33 -17.69
C ASN A 755 10.17 4.61 -19.11
N LEU A 756 11.50 4.78 -19.22
CA LEU A 756 12.21 5.17 -20.44
C LEU A 756 11.80 4.35 -21.66
N TRP A 757 11.50 3.06 -21.47
CA TRP A 757 11.16 2.14 -22.56
C TRP A 757 9.66 2.12 -22.88
N ASN A 758 8.85 2.85 -22.13
CA ASN A 758 7.39 2.83 -22.21
C ASN A 758 6.82 1.40 -22.07
N THR A 759 7.34 0.68 -21.07
CA THR A 759 6.85 -0.66 -20.76
C THR A 759 5.43 -0.56 -20.21
N TYR A 760 4.50 -1.27 -20.83
CA TYR A 760 3.19 -1.52 -20.26
C TYR A 760 3.32 -2.61 -19.19
N ALA A 761 2.91 -2.35 -17.97
CA ALA A 761 3.04 -3.29 -16.86
C ALA A 761 1.76 -3.30 -16.01
N GLU A 762 1.29 -4.50 -15.70
CA GLU A 762 0.12 -4.75 -14.86
C GLU A 762 0.58 -5.06 -13.44
N THR A 763 0.00 -4.39 -12.44
CA THR A 763 0.38 -4.51 -11.03
C THR A 763 -0.65 -5.26 -10.20
N GLY A 764 -1.92 -5.27 -10.63
CA GLY A 764 -3.02 -5.94 -9.97
C GLY A 764 -4.10 -6.33 -10.95
N ALA A 765 -5.05 -7.16 -10.55
CA ALA A 765 -6.19 -7.49 -11.39
C ALA A 765 -7.44 -7.83 -10.58
N ARG A 766 -8.55 -7.22 -10.94
CA ARG A 766 -9.86 -7.73 -10.59
C ARG A 766 -10.25 -8.78 -11.62
N SER A 767 -10.10 -10.03 -11.27
CA SER A 767 -10.53 -11.17 -12.07
C SER A 767 -11.63 -11.92 -11.31
N THR A 768 -12.87 -11.70 -11.69
CA THR A 768 -13.97 -12.49 -11.13
C THR A 768 -14.21 -13.70 -12.02
N PRO A 769 -14.72 -14.82 -11.49
CA PRO A 769 -15.06 -15.98 -12.31
C PRO A 769 -16.05 -15.70 -13.46
N ARG A 770 -16.71 -14.53 -13.47
CA ARG A 770 -17.70 -14.10 -14.44
C ARG A 770 -17.20 -13.20 -15.55
N HIS A 771 -15.96 -12.79 -15.54
CA HIS A 771 -15.41 -11.80 -16.48
C HIS A 771 -15.52 -12.17 -17.98
N ASN A 772 -15.98 -13.38 -18.31
CA ASN A 772 -16.15 -13.85 -19.69
C ASN A 772 -17.63 -14.07 -20.07
N GLN A 773 -18.58 -13.53 -19.32
CA GLN A 773 -20.00 -13.80 -19.57
C GLN A 773 -20.61 -12.73 -20.48
N VAL A 774 -21.50 -13.21 -21.36
CA VAL A 774 -22.44 -12.41 -22.12
C VAL A 774 -23.81 -13.00 -21.87
N VAL A 775 -24.74 -12.20 -21.36
CA VAL A 775 -26.10 -12.60 -21.04
C VAL A 775 -27.10 -11.77 -21.86
N PRO A 776 -28.28 -12.27 -22.22
CA PRO A 776 -29.25 -11.49 -23.00
C PRO A 776 -30.07 -10.58 -22.08
N ASP A 777 -30.40 -9.38 -22.56
CA ASP A 777 -31.43 -8.56 -21.98
C ASP A 777 -32.87 -9.06 -22.34
N ILE A 778 -33.91 -8.31 -21.95
CA ILE A 778 -35.30 -8.69 -22.24
C ILE A 778 -35.62 -8.72 -23.74
N ASN A 779 -34.85 -8.00 -24.57
CA ASN A 779 -34.99 -7.98 -26.02
C ASN A 779 -34.19 -9.07 -26.70
N GLY A 780 -33.32 -9.76 -25.96
CA GLY A 780 -32.34 -10.72 -26.47
C GLY A 780 -31.03 -10.06 -26.91
N ASP A 781 -30.83 -8.77 -26.68
CA ASP A 781 -29.60 -8.09 -26.98
C ASP A 781 -28.50 -8.43 -25.92
N PRO A 782 -27.21 -8.47 -26.31
CA PRO A 782 -26.15 -8.91 -25.42
C PRO A 782 -25.82 -7.86 -24.37
N VAL A 783 -25.67 -8.28 -23.11
CA VAL A 783 -25.09 -7.53 -21.99
C VAL A 783 -23.70 -8.10 -21.73
N TYR A 784 -22.68 -7.26 -21.77
CA TYR A 784 -21.29 -7.65 -21.70
C TYR A 784 -20.70 -7.46 -20.30
N ALA A 785 -20.14 -8.52 -19.71
CA ALA A 785 -19.37 -8.37 -18.47
C ALA A 785 -18.09 -7.57 -18.73
N ARG A 786 -17.80 -6.58 -17.90
CA ARG A 786 -16.64 -5.66 -17.99
C ARG A 786 -15.82 -5.62 -16.70
N SER A 787 -16.16 -6.44 -15.70
CA SER A 787 -15.52 -6.47 -14.38
C SER A 787 -14.09 -7.04 -14.38
N PHE A 788 -13.56 -7.43 -15.55
CA PHE A 788 -12.19 -7.82 -15.68
C PHE A 788 -11.32 -6.62 -16.07
N TYR A 789 -10.55 -6.12 -15.11
CA TYR A 789 -9.59 -5.06 -15.35
C TYR A 789 -8.28 -5.34 -14.62
N THR A 790 -7.21 -4.68 -15.07
CA THR A 790 -5.91 -4.72 -14.41
C THR A 790 -5.50 -3.31 -13.98
N SER A 791 -4.90 -3.17 -12.80
CA SER A 791 -4.17 -1.96 -12.45
C SER A 791 -2.89 -1.90 -13.26
N VAL A 792 -2.49 -0.72 -13.72
CA VAL A 792 -1.35 -0.56 -14.63
C VAL A 792 -0.42 0.54 -14.14
N LEU A 793 0.90 0.37 -14.36
CA LEU A 793 1.87 1.41 -14.09
C LEU A 793 1.71 2.59 -15.05
N PRO A 794 2.12 3.82 -14.63
CA PRO A 794 2.16 4.96 -15.51
C PRO A 794 2.98 4.70 -16.78
N PRO A 795 2.55 5.19 -17.94
CA PRO A 795 3.33 5.15 -19.17
C PRO A 795 4.58 6.00 -19.02
N ARG A 796 5.47 5.99 -20.05
CA ARG A 796 6.64 6.85 -20.02
C ARG A 796 6.28 8.29 -19.68
N THR A 797 6.95 8.80 -18.65
CA THR A 797 6.76 10.15 -18.12
C THR A 797 8.02 10.97 -18.38
N VAL A 798 7.84 12.21 -18.85
CA VAL A 798 8.94 13.16 -19.02
C VAL A 798 8.65 14.39 -18.15
N GLY A 799 9.60 14.74 -17.29
CA GLY A 799 9.40 15.83 -16.35
C GLY A 799 10.60 16.74 -16.18
N PHE A 800 10.30 17.92 -15.63
CA PHE A 800 11.25 18.92 -15.23
C PHE A 800 10.92 19.39 -13.80
N ARG A 801 11.93 19.37 -12.93
CA ARG A 801 11.86 19.82 -11.55
C ARG A 801 12.85 20.95 -11.28
N LEU A 802 12.42 21.92 -10.51
CA LEU A 802 13.25 23.04 -10.04
C LEU A 802 13.07 23.23 -8.55
N THR A 803 14.18 23.25 -7.81
CA THR A 803 14.20 23.57 -6.38
C THR A 803 15.07 24.82 -6.17
N LYS A 804 14.58 25.78 -5.39
CA LYS A 804 15.31 26.97 -4.97
C LYS A 804 15.38 27.03 -3.46
N ARG A 805 16.60 27.15 -2.94
CA ARG A 805 16.87 27.26 -1.49
C ARG A 805 17.36 28.64 -1.14
N PHE A 806 16.89 29.19 -0.01
CA PHE A 806 17.28 30.48 0.57
C PHE A 806 17.55 30.26 2.06
N GLY A 807 18.70 30.74 2.55
CA GLY A 807 19.14 30.48 3.91
C GLY A 807 19.67 29.04 4.08
N GLY A 808 19.94 28.59 5.30
CA GLY A 808 20.50 27.29 5.64
C GLY A 808 21.88 27.43 6.25
#